data_97a8a7613f860742f673e6281e0a318f
#
_entry.id   97a8a7613f860742f673e6281e0a318f
#
_cell.length_a   1.000
_cell.length_b   1.000
_cell.length_c   1.000
_cell.angle_alpha   90.00
_cell.angle_beta   90.00
_cell.angle_gamma   90.00
#
_symmetry.space_group_name_H-M   'P 1'
#
loop_
_entity.id
_entity.type
_entity.pdbx_description
1 polymer ?
#
loop_
_entity_poly.entity_id
_entity_poly.type
_entity_poly.pdbx_seq_one_letter_code
_entity_poly.pdbx_strand_id
1 'polypeptide(L)'
;MSALRSRVRLGSKAPLSEQELRQIDAYWRAANYLTACQLYLLDNPLLERPLVRSDIKQTVVGHWGTCPGQNFIYTHLDRVIKRDDLDMIYLSGPGHGGNAMVAQDWLDGSYTEVYPNITRDKEGMQKLFKRFSFPGGIPSHVAPETPGSIHEGGELGYSLAHAFGAVADNPNLIAACVVGDGEAETGPLATSWHGNKFVNPITDGAVLPILHLNGFKIANPTIFSRMSHEEVECFFLGCGWKPYFVEGSDPMTMHQQMASVLDAAIREIKRIQREARKSGEAKRPRWPMIVLRTPKGWTGPKEVDGLPVEDCWRAHQVPISMGADADRHLAQLEAWLRSYRPEELFNADGTPVELVASFPPAGSRRMGANPHANGGLLLRDLRTPDFRDYAVDVKSPGSVEAQDMYVLGTYVRDVMKLNMDARNFRIFAPDETASNRLQAVFDVTGRRFLDQQIPGIDDHLDPDGRVMDSMLSEHFCEGFLEGYLLTGRHGFFDSYEAFIRIVDSMFAQHAKWLKMCSELPWRHDIASLNYILASNVWQQDHNGFTHQDPGFLDHVANKKADVVRMYLPPDANCLLSCFDHCIKSRNYVNVIVASKHPRQQWLTMEQAVKHCTQGIGIWSWASNDQGEEPDVVMACCGDTPTLETLAAVSILRKELPELKIRVVNVVDLMKLQPHTEHPHGLTDEEYDGLFTKDKPIIFAYHGYPTPVSYTHLRAHETSQDLV
;
A
#
# COMPACT_ATOMS: atom_id res chain seq x y z
N MET A 1 35.25 -14.60 5.47
CA MET A 1 34.99 -13.44 4.61
C MET A 1 35.17 -13.70 3.11
N SER A 2 36.16 -14.46 2.62
CA SER A 2 36.35 -14.68 1.17
C SER A 2 35.23 -15.48 0.46
N ALA A 3 34.48 -16.29 1.18
CA ALA A 3 33.36 -17.09 0.61
C ALA A 3 32.05 -16.30 0.44
N LEU A 4 31.94 -15.06 0.94
CA LEU A 4 30.74 -14.23 0.90
C LEU A 4 30.74 -13.21 -0.23
N ARG A 5 31.89 -12.98 -0.90
CA ARG A 5 32.00 -12.00 -1.98
C ARG A 5 31.43 -12.58 -3.27
N SER A 6 30.32 -12.00 -3.73
CA SER A 6 29.61 -12.41 -4.95
C SER A 6 30.12 -11.67 -6.18
N ARG A 7 31.40 -11.82 -6.54
CA ARG A 7 31.83 -11.42 -7.87
C ARG A 7 31.33 -12.49 -8.86
N VAL A 8 30.21 -12.21 -9.55
CA VAL A 8 29.90 -12.93 -10.78
C VAL A 8 31.00 -12.55 -11.77
N ARG A 9 32.00 -13.38 -11.91
CA ARG A 9 32.91 -13.27 -13.05
C ARG A 9 32.05 -13.57 -14.29
N LEU A 10 31.91 -12.58 -15.18
CA LEU A 10 31.43 -12.88 -16.54
C LEU A 10 32.22 -14.09 -17.02
N GLY A 11 31.51 -15.18 -17.29
CA GLY A 11 32.14 -16.37 -17.86
C GLY A 11 32.82 -15.98 -19.18
N SER A 12 33.72 -16.79 -19.64
CA SER A 12 34.44 -16.57 -20.94
C SER A 12 33.50 -16.46 -22.15
N LYS A 13 32.20 -16.69 -21.99
CA LYS A 13 31.19 -16.60 -23.04
C LYS A 13 30.13 -15.54 -22.61
N ALA A 14 29.86 -14.61 -23.52
CA ALA A 14 28.82 -13.62 -23.36
C ALA A 14 27.44 -14.30 -23.12
N PRO A 15 26.63 -13.86 -22.10
CA PRO A 15 25.36 -14.51 -21.79
C PRO A 15 24.30 -14.31 -22.87
N LEU A 16 24.33 -13.20 -23.60
CA LEU A 16 23.44 -12.92 -24.73
C LEU A 16 24.17 -13.11 -26.05
N SER A 17 23.54 -13.80 -27.01
CA SER A 17 23.95 -13.80 -28.38
C SER A 17 23.82 -12.42 -29.01
N GLU A 18 24.45 -12.20 -30.18
CA GLU A 18 24.32 -10.94 -30.91
C GLU A 18 22.85 -10.61 -31.29
N GLN A 19 22.05 -11.64 -31.60
CA GLN A 19 20.65 -11.49 -31.95
C GLN A 19 19.84 -11.07 -30.73
N GLU A 20 20.00 -11.73 -29.59
CA GLU A 20 19.35 -11.40 -28.34
C GLU A 20 19.76 -10.00 -27.86
N LEU A 21 21.05 -9.65 -28.00
CA LEU A 21 21.56 -8.33 -27.64
C LEU A 21 20.91 -7.22 -28.48
N ARG A 22 20.79 -7.44 -29.81
CA ARG A 22 20.10 -6.49 -30.70
C ARG A 22 18.62 -6.35 -30.35
N GLN A 23 17.97 -7.47 -30.02
CA GLN A 23 16.53 -7.46 -29.70
C GLN A 23 16.24 -6.73 -28.39
N ILE A 24 17.02 -7.02 -27.34
CA ILE A 24 16.83 -6.39 -26.02
C ILE A 24 17.14 -4.88 -26.08
N ASP A 25 18.19 -4.47 -26.82
CA ASP A 25 18.52 -3.07 -27.06
C ASP A 25 17.40 -2.35 -27.81
N ALA A 26 16.87 -2.95 -28.88
CA ALA A 26 15.78 -2.39 -29.64
C ALA A 26 14.53 -2.17 -28.77
N TYR A 27 14.16 -3.13 -27.95
CA TYR A 27 13.01 -3.02 -27.05
C TYR A 27 13.23 -1.92 -25.99
N TRP A 28 14.42 -1.87 -25.38
CA TRP A 28 14.77 -0.84 -24.42
C TRP A 28 14.78 0.58 -25.03
N ARG A 29 15.31 0.73 -26.25
CA ARG A 29 15.27 1.99 -27.01
C ARG A 29 13.82 2.40 -27.31
N ALA A 30 12.96 1.45 -27.69
CA ALA A 30 11.55 1.72 -27.94
C ALA A 30 10.85 2.22 -26.65
N ALA A 31 11.09 1.58 -25.51
CA ALA A 31 10.55 2.01 -24.23
C ALA A 31 11.04 3.43 -23.85
N ASN A 32 12.35 3.71 -24.01
CA ASN A 32 12.91 5.03 -23.73
C ASN A 32 12.36 6.11 -24.67
N TYR A 33 12.19 5.79 -25.94
CA TYR A 33 11.57 6.70 -26.91
C TYR A 33 10.14 7.09 -26.50
N LEU A 34 9.30 6.09 -26.24
CA LEU A 34 7.92 6.33 -25.78
C LEU A 34 7.88 7.11 -24.45
N THR A 35 8.79 6.80 -23.54
CA THR A 35 8.91 7.49 -22.25
C THR A 35 9.27 8.96 -22.42
N ALA A 36 10.23 9.30 -23.28
CA ALA A 36 10.62 10.68 -23.58
C ALA A 36 9.50 11.42 -24.33
N CYS A 37 8.88 10.77 -25.31
CA CYS A 37 7.78 11.36 -26.09
C CYS A 37 6.55 11.67 -25.21
N GLN A 38 6.22 10.86 -24.21
CA GLN A 38 5.15 11.14 -23.25
C GLN A 38 5.37 12.46 -22.50
N LEU A 39 6.62 12.84 -22.24
CA LEU A 39 6.92 14.13 -21.59
C LEU A 39 6.61 15.32 -22.51
N TYR A 40 6.99 15.22 -23.77
CA TYR A 40 7.09 16.40 -24.65
C TYR A 40 6.02 16.49 -25.72
N LEU A 41 5.66 15.38 -26.39
CA LEU A 41 4.96 15.43 -27.67
C LEU A 41 3.43 15.53 -27.53
N LEU A 42 2.82 16.33 -28.43
CA LEU A 42 1.40 16.35 -28.73
C LEU A 42 1.10 15.72 -30.08
N ASP A 43 2.03 15.90 -31.04
CA ASP A 43 1.89 15.43 -32.42
C ASP A 43 3.23 14.92 -32.96
N ASN A 44 3.24 14.40 -34.21
CA ASN A 44 4.42 13.87 -34.91
C ASN A 44 5.12 12.72 -34.14
N PRO A 45 4.38 11.69 -33.69
CA PRO A 45 4.88 10.64 -32.78
C PRO A 45 5.97 9.74 -33.36
N LEU A 46 6.20 9.78 -34.69
CA LEU A 46 7.25 9.03 -35.39
C LEU A 46 8.36 9.94 -35.97
N LEU A 47 8.34 11.23 -35.67
CA LEU A 47 9.30 12.21 -36.21
C LEU A 47 9.41 12.19 -37.74
N GLU A 48 8.28 12.01 -38.45
CA GLU A 48 8.21 11.92 -39.91
C GLU A 48 8.63 13.25 -40.60
N ARG A 49 8.54 14.34 -39.88
CA ARG A 49 9.01 15.69 -40.27
C ARG A 49 9.81 16.31 -39.11
N PRO A 50 10.56 17.35 -39.35
CA PRO A 50 11.17 18.13 -38.26
C PRO A 50 10.13 18.60 -37.25
N LEU A 51 10.50 18.62 -35.97
CA LEU A 51 9.64 19.13 -34.92
C LEU A 51 9.38 20.62 -35.09
N VAL A 52 8.15 21.02 -34.83
CA VAL A 52 7.74 22.42 -34.72
C VAL A 52 7.14 22.68 -33.34
N ARG A 53 7.07 23.92 -32.92
CA ARG A 53 6.61 24.29 -31.57
C ARG A 53 5.20 23.76 -31.24
N SER A 54 4.32 23.65 -32.22
CA SER A 54 2.97 23.10 -32.04
C SER A 54 2.93 21.60 -31.78
N ASP A 55 4.02 20.88 -32.03
CA ASP A 55 4.12 19.44 -31.71
C ASP A 55 4.40 19.21 -30.22
N ILE A 56 4.78 20.26 -29.49
CA ILE A 56 5.25 20.18 -28.11
C ILE A 56 4.20 20.72 -27.17
N LYS A 57 4.03 20.05 -26.01
CA LYS A 57 3.19 20.51 -24.92
C LYS A 57 3.53 21.95 -24.51
N GLN A 58 2.54 22.72 -24.14
CA GLN A 58 2.75 24.09 -23.64
C GLN A 58 3.43 24.04 -22.26
N THR A 59 2.99 23.12 -21.40
CA THR A 59 3.59 22.83 -20.10
C THR A 59 4.10 21.40 -20.13
N VAL A 60 5.41 21.25 -20.03
CA VAL A 60 6.07 19.94 -19.98
C VAL A 60 6.25 19.54 -18.53
N VAL A 61 5.61 18.46 -18.09
CA VAL A 61 5.60 17.97 -16.70
C VAL A 61 5.86 16.47 -16.69
N GLY A 62 6.71 16.03 -15.77
CA GLY A 62 7.05 14.64 -15.52
C GLY A 62 8.52 14.47 -15.19
N HIS A 63 9.00 13.23 -15.20
CA HIS A 63 10.34 12.90 -14.77
C HIS A 63 11.03 12.00 -15.80
N TRP A 64 12.31 12.27 -16.02
CA TRP A 64 13.17 11.49 -16.91
C TRP A 64 14.23 10.67 -16.14
N GLY A 65 14.79 11.25 -15.08
CA GLY A 65 16.03 10.81 -14.45
C GLY A 65 16.14 9.34 -14.07
N THR A 66 15.04 8.75 -13.59
CA THR A 66 15.01 7.32 -13.22
C THR A 66 14.51 6.42 -14.36
N CYS A 67 13.81 6.96 -15.36
CA CYS A 67 13.10 6.17 -16.35
C CYS A 67 13.96 5.24 -17.18
N PRO A 68 15.13 5.66 -17.72
CA PRO A 68 15.95 4.76 -18.53
C PRO A 68 16.44 3.52 -17.78
N GLY A 69 16.77 3.69 -16.48
CA GLY A 69 17.14 2.58 -15.62
C GLY A 69 15.94 1.68 -15.30
N GLN A 70 14.76 2.24 -15.05
CA GLN A 70 13.53 1.45 -14.86
C GLN A 70 13.17 0.66 -16.13
N ASN A 71 13.20 1.30 -17.30
CA ASN A 71 13.01 0.62 -18.59
C ASN A 71 14.03 -0.49 -18.80
N PHE A 72 15.29 -0.25 -18.42
CA PHE A 72 16.34 -1.26 -18.52
C PHE A 72 16.06 -2.49 -17.65
N ILE A 73 15.65 -2.25 -16.40
CA ILE A 73 15.27 -3.32 -15.47
C ILE A 73 14.07 -4.11 -16.02
N TYR A 74 12.99 -3.41 -16.36
CA TYR A 74 11.76 -4.04 -16.86
C TYR A 74 12.01 -4.90 -18.08
N THR A 75 12.76 -4.38 -19.06
CA THR A 75 13.16 -5.13 -20.27
C THR A 75 13.92 -6.41 -19.94
N HIS A 76 14.86 -6.38 -19.00
CA HIS A 76 15.58 -7.58 -18.58
C HIS A 76 14.72 -8.58 -17.80
N LEU A 77 13.73 -8.10 -17.04
CA LEU A 77 12.75 -8.96 -16.37
C LEU A 77 11.88 -9.69 -17.40
N ASP A 78 11.37 -8.99 -18.41
CA ASP A 78 10.60 -9.60 -19.51
C ASP A 78 11.38 -10.74 -20.19
N ARG A 79 12.68 -10.56 -20.42
CA ARG A 79 13.55 -11.60 -20.99
C ARG A 79 13.54 -12.88 -20.15
N VAL A 80 13.73 -12.77 -18.82
CA VAL A 80 13.77 -13.96 -17.96
C VAL A 80 12.38 -14.54 -17.70
N ILE A 81 11.34 -13.72 -17.63
CA ILE A 81 9.96 -14.18 -17.54
C ILE A 81 9.63 -15.06 -18.73
N LYS A 82 9.88 -14.57 -19.95
CA LYS A 82 9.59 -15.29 -21.20
C LYS A 82 10.41 -16.59 -21.32
N ARG A 83 11.69 -16.53 -20.99
CA ARG A 83 12.60 -17.70 -21.11
C ARG A 83 12.24 -18.81 -20.12
N ASP A 84 11.93 -18.44 -18.87
CA ASP A 84 11.80 -19.37 -17.74
C ASP A 84 10.36 -19.59 -17.30
N ASP A 85 9.37 -19.01 -18.00
CA ASP A 85 7.93 -19.02 -17.68
C ASP A 85 7.65 -18.57 -16.23
N LEU A 86 8.23 -17.44 -15.82
CA LEU A 86 8.11 -16.95 -14.45
C LEU A 86 6.78 -16.26 -14.21
N ASP A 87 6.28 -16.37 -12.98
CA ASP A 87 5.21 -15.55 -12.44
C ASP A 87 5.84 -14.38 -11.69
N MET A 88 5.71 -13.17 -12.22
CA MET A 88 6.41 -12.01 -11.71
C MET A 88 5.54 -10.75 -11.77
N ILE A 89 5.66 -9.90 -10.74
CA ILE A 89 5.11 -8.55 -10.72
C ILE A 89 6.24 -7.54 -10.53
N TYR A 90 5.99 -6.31 -10.96
CA TYR A 90 6.93 -5.21 -10.90
C TYR A 90 6.44 -4.12 -9.93
N LEU A 91 7.27 -3.76 -8.96
CA LEU A 91 7.00 -2.65 -8.05
C LEU A 91 8.01 -1.53 -8.33
N SER A 92 7.49 -0.34 -8.66
CA SER A 92 8.30 0.85 -8.90
C SER A 92 8.35 1.72 -7.65
N GLY A 93 9.38 1.58 -6.84
CA GLY A 93 9.62 2.46 -5.69
C GLY A 93 9.85 3.92 -6.11
N PRO A 94 10.74 4.22 -7.09
CA PRO A 94 10.82 5.58 -7.64
C PRO A 94 9.65 5.85 -8.59
N GLY A 95 8.43 5.86 -8.05
CA GLY A 95 7.18 5.92 -8.79
C GLY A 95 6.97 7.19 -9.64
N HIS A 96 7.77 8.24 -9.41
CA HIS A 96 7.82 9.40 -10.30
C HIS A 96 8.29 9.07 -11.74
N GLY A 97 8.85 7.87 -11.97
CA GLY A 97 9.12 7.33 -13.30
C GLY A 97 7.91 6.61 -13.94
N GLY A 98 6.67 6.99 -13.64
CA GLY A 98 5.45 6.31 -14.11
C GLY A 98 5.34 6.20 -15.62
N ASN A 99 5.86 7.19 -16.38
CA ASN A 99 5.93 7.13 -17.84
C ASN A 99 6.77 5.96 -18.38
N ALA A 100 7.74 5.47 -17.63
CA ALA A 100 8.48 4.28 -18.03
C ALA A 100 7.59 3.02 -17.97
N MET A 101 6.86 2.83 -16.87
CA MET A 101 5.94 1.70 -16.73
C MET A 101 4.83 1.74 -17.78
N VAL A 102 4.22 2.90 -18.01
CA VAL A 102 3.21 3.10 -19.06
C VAL A 102 3.75 2.78 -20.44
N ALA A 103 5.01 3.13 -20.75
CA ALA A 103 5.66 2.79 -22.02
C ALA A 103 5.83 1.28 -22.19
N GLN A 104 6.22 0.57 -21.13
CA GLN A 104 6.35 -0.89 -21.13
C GLN A 104 5.00 -1.58 -21.33
N ASP A 105 3.98 -1.18 -20.57
CA ASP A 105 2.62 -1.72 -20.67
C ASP A 105 2.00 -1.47 -22.06
N TRP A 106 2.32 -0.34 -22.70
CA TRP A 106 1.88 -0.08 -24.07
C TRP A 106 2.61 -1.00 -25.07
N LEU A 107 3.93 -1.20 -24.92
CA LEU A 107 4.72 -2.06 -25.79
C LEU A 107 4.30 -3.53 -25.68
N ASP A 108 4.01 -4.04 -24.49
CA ASP A 108 3.57 -5.42 -24.29
C ASP A 108 2.07 -5.64 -24.57
N GLY A 109 1.29 -4.54 -24.68
CA GLY A 109 -0.12 -4.52 -25.00
C GLY A 109 -1.06 -4.59 -23.79
N SER A 110 -0.56 -4.74 -22.57
CA SER A 110 -1.40 -4.76 -21.36
C SER A 110 -2.12 -3.45 -21.13
N TYR A 111 -1.51 -2.32 -21.51
CA TYR A 111 -2.16 -1.01 -21.44
C TYR A 111 -3.40 -0.92 -22.34
N THR A 112 -3.30 -1.40 -23.59
CA THR A 112 -4.40 -1.38 -24.56
C THR A 112 -5.55 -2.33 -24.18
N GLU A 113 -5.24 -3.42 -23.45
CA GLU A 113 -6.27 -4.35 -22.95
C GLU A 113 -7.25 -3.69 -21.98
N VAL A 114 -6.76 -2.79 -21.12
CA VAL A 114 -7.59 -2.08 -20.14
C VAL A 114 -8.04 -0.70 -20.63
N TYR A 115 -7.33 -0.12 -21.60
CA TYR A 115 -7.67 1.17 -22.24
C TYR A 115 -7.75 1.01 -23.77
N PRO A 116 -8.79 0.35 -24.32
CA PRO A 116 -8.84 -0.03 -25.74
C PRO A 116 -8.88 1.13 -26.73
N ASN A 117 -9.15 2.35 -26.26
CA ASN A 117 -9.09 3.57 -27.03
C ASN A 117 -7.66 4.12 -27.24
N ILE A 118 -6.66 3.54 -26.55
CA ILE A 118 -5.23 3.82 -26.75
C ILE A 118 -4.63 2.59 -27.43
N THR A 119 -4.76 2.57 -28.76
CA THR A 119 -4.34 1.46 -29.61
C THR A 119 -2.82 1.37 -29.75
N ARG A 120 -2.29 0.22 -30.19
CA ARG A 120 -0.85 0.02 -30.43
C ARG A 120 -0.48 0.40 -31.87
N ASP A 121 -0.72 1.66 -32.21
CA ASP A 121 -0.46 2.27 -33.51
C ASP A 121 -0.15 3.78 -33.35
N LYS A 122 0.00 4.48 -34.46
CA LYS A 122 0.35 5.91 -34.47
C LYS A 122 -0.70 6.78 -33.78
N GLU A 123 -1.99 6.47 -33.93
CA GLU A 123 -3.08 7.19 -33.29
C GLU A 123 -3.06 6.96 -31.76
N GLY A 124 -2.85 5.71 -31.33
CA GLY A 124 -2.73 5.37 -29.92
C GLY A 124 -1.48 5.99 -29.27
N MET A 125 -0.32 6.01 -29.97
CA MET A 125 0.86 6.74 -29.50
C MET A 125 0.56 8.22 -29.28
N GLN A 126 -0.09 8.87 -30.22
CA GLN A 126 -0.43 10.30 -30.10
C GLN A 126 -1.35 10.55 -28.93
N LYS A 127 -2.36 9.69 -28.72
CA LYS A 127 -3.25 9.78 -27.56
C LYS A 127 -2.48 9.56 -26.24
N LEU A 128 -1.59 8.57 -26.19
CA LEU A 128 -0.75 8.27 -25.02
C LEU A 128 0.09 9.49 -24.63
N PHE A 129 0.81 10.08 -25.60
CA PHE A 129 1.67 11.23 -25.36
C PHE A 129 0.86 12.45 -24.91
N LYS A 130 -0.23 12.75 -25.62
CA LYS A 130 -1.09 13.89 -25.31
C LYS A 130 -1.71 13.81 -23.91
N ARG A 131 -2.11 12.62 -23.47
CA ARG A 131 -2.79 12.42 -22.19
C ARG A 131 -1.87 12.32 -20.98
N PHE A 132 -0.58 12.03 -21.20
CA PHE A 132 0.36 11.91 -20.09
C PHE A 132 0.52 13.23 -19.35
N SER A 133 0.41 13.17 -18.01
CA SER A 133 0.51 14.33 -17.10
C SER A 133 -0.46 15.48 -17.42
N PHE A 134 -1.65 15.13 -17.92
CA PHE A 134 -2.72 16.06 -18.22
C PHE A 134 -3.92 15.80 -17.30
N PRO A 135 -4.64 16.82 -16.81
CA PRO A 135 -5.81 16.63 -15.94
C PRO A 135 -6.84 15.67 -16.55
N GLY A 136 -7.22 14.62 -15.80
CA GLY A 136 -8.09 13.54 -16.28
C GLY A 136 -7.45 12.61 -17.32
N GLY A 137 -6.14 12.68 -17.47
CA GLY A 137 -5.33 11.84 -18.36
C GLY A 137 -4.58 10.74 -17.62
N ILE A 138 -3.33 10.50 -18.03
CA ILE A 138 -2.43 9.50 -17.46
C ILE A 138 -1.64 10.15 -16.33
N PRO A 139 -1.63 9.60 -15.11
CA PRO A 139 -0.83 10.13 -13.99
C PRO A 139 0.66 10.18 -14.31
N SER A 140 1.35 11.21 -13.82
CA SER A 140 2.81 11.32 -13.96
C SER A 140 3.60 10.33 -13.11
N HIS A 141 2.97 9.81 -12.05
CA HIS A 141 3.52 8.80 -11.14
C HIS A 141 2.78 7.48 -11.34
N VAL A 142 3.41 6.40 -10.94
CA VAL A 142 2.74 5.10 -10.86
C VAL A 142 1.56 5.20 -9.91
N ALA A 143 0.41 4.71 -10.34
CA ALA A 143 -0.87 4.88 -9.65
C ALA A 143 -1.80 3.68 -9.95
N PRO A 144 -2.99 3.60 -9.35
CA PRO A 144 -3.96 2.53 -9.65
C PRO A 144 -4.31 2.41 -11.13
N GLU A 145 -4.28 3.51 -11.88
CA GLU A 145 -4.53 3.57 -13.33
C GLU A 145 -3.44 2.88 -14.16
N THR A 146 -2.27 2.60 -13.58
CA THR A 146 -1.18 1.90 -14.27
C THR A 146 -1.36 0.40 -14.15
N PRO A 147 -1.58 -0.35 -15.24
CA PRO A 147 -1.66 -1.81 -15.21
C PRO A 147 -0.41 -2.42 -14.57
N GLY A 148 -0.56 -3.54 -13.87
CA GLY A 148 0.56 -4.22 -13.23
C GLY A 148 1.04 -3.59 -11.90
N SER A 149 0.62 -2.37 -11.55
CA SER A 149 1.02 -1.76 -10.29
C SER A 149 0.14 -2.20 -9.12
N ILE A 150 0.79 -2.47 -7.98
CA ILE A 150 0.17 -2.59 -6.65
C ILE A 150 0.73 -1.55 -5.68
N HIS A 151 1.50 -0.59 -6.17
CA HIS A 151 2.16 0.41 -5.34
C HIS A 151 1.90 1.82 -5.90
N GLU A 152 1.42 2.71 -5.08
CA GLU A 152 1.26 4.14 -5.40
C GLU A 152 2.61 4.81 -5.20
N GLY A 153 3.12 5.44 -6.26
CA GLY A 153 4.51 5.89 -6.29
C GLY A 153 4.73 7.35 -5.90
N GLY A 154 3.74 8.03 -5.35
CA GLY A 154 3.85 9.45 -4.96
C GLY A 154 4.67 9.63 -3.70
N GLU A 155 4.47 8.78 -2.71
CA GLU A 155 5.19 8.78 -1.45
C GLU A 155 6.21 7.64 -1.41
N LEU A 156 7.44 7.94 -0.99
CA LEU A 156 8.55 6.99 -1.04
C LEU A 156 8.72 6.23 0.28
N GLY A 157 9.18 4.98 0.18
CA GLY A 157 9.64 4.19 1.33
C GLY A 157 8.87 2.89 1.59
N TYR A 158 7.77 2.63 0.89
CA TYR A 158 6.88 1.50 1.19
C TYR A 158 6.95 0.37 0.17
N SER A 159 7.64 0.58 -0.97
CA SER A 159 7.70 -0.38 -2.08
C SER A 159 8.18 -1.76 -1.65
N LEU A 160 9.23 -1.82 -0.84
CA LEU A 160 9.82 -3.08 -0.41
C LEU A 160 8.94 -3.84 0.59
N ALA A 161 8.26 -3.13 1.50
CA ALA A 161 7.28 -3.73 2.42
C ALA A 161 6.08 -4.32 1.65
N HIS A 162 5.54 -3.59 0.66
CA HIS A 162 4.51 -4.10 -0.25
C HIS A 162 4.98 -5.35 -1.01
N ALA A 163 6.22 -5.38 -1.48
CA ALA A 163 6.78 -6.55 -2.17
C ALA A 163 6.81 -7.80 -1.26
N PHE A 164 7.15 -7.64 0.02
CA PHE A 164 7.09 -8.74 0.99
C PHE A 164 5.66 -9.21 1.22
N GLY A 165 4.71 -8.30 1.33
CA GLY A 165 3.28 -8.63 1.43
C GLY A 165 2.78 -9.40 0.22
N ALA A 166 3.14 -8.96 -0.96
CA ALA A 166 2.73 -9.57 -2.22
C ALA A 166 3.17 -11.03 -2.36
N VAL A 167 4.38 -11.37 -1.92
CA VAL A 167 4.91 -12.74 -2.06
C VAL A 167 4.46 -13.69 -0.94
N ALA A 168 3.92 -13.16 0.17
CA ALA A 168 3.44 -13.98 1.27
C ALA A 168 2.30 -14.90 0.80
N ASP A 169 2.44 -16.21 1.06
CA ASP A 169 1.49 -17.24 0.63
C ASP A 169 1.27 -17.34 -0.90
N ASN A 170 2.15 -16.74 -1.69
CA ASN A 170 2.20 -16.84 -3.16
C ASN A 170 3.49 -17.54 -3.60
N PRO A 171 3.62 -18.86 -3.43
CA PRO A 171 4.90 -19.58 -3.46
C PRO A 171 5.64 -19.53 -4.80
N ASN A 172 4.96 -19.22 -5.89
CA ASN A 172 5.56 -19.17 -7.23
C ASN A 172 5.82 -17.73 -7.71
N LEU A 173 5.29 -16.74 -6.98
CA LEU A 173 5.41 -15.34 -7.35
C LEU A 173 6.81 -14.80 -7.03
N ILE A 174 7.37 -14.02 -7.95
CA ILE A 174 8.53 -13.18 -7.71
C ILE A 174 8.08 -11.72 -7.78
N ALA A 175 8.27 -10.99 -6.70
CA ALA A 175 8.08 -9.54 -6.71
C ALA A 175 9.42 -8.86 -6.98
N ALA A 176 9.59 -8.34 -8.19
CA ALA A 176 10.73 -7.52 -8.56
C ALA A 176 10.47 -6.09 -8.08
N CYS A 177 11.18 -5.68 -7.04
CA CYS A 177 11.01 -4.37 -6.40
C CYS A 177 12.19 -3.45 -6.74
N VAL A 178 11.94 -2.45 -7.57
CA VAL A 178 12.92 -1.40 -7.82
C VAL A 178 12.87 -0.41 -6.66
N VAL A 179 14.00 -0.25 -5.99
CA VAL A 179 14.18 0.72 -4.92
C VAL A 179 15.05 1.85 -5.44
N GLY A 180 14.54 3.08 -5.40
CA GLY A 180 15.36 4.26 -5.71
C GLY A 180 16.40 4.50 -4.62
N ASP A 181 17.58 4.99 -5.01
CA ASP A 181 18.65 5.28 -4.04
C ASP A 181 18.27 6.41 -3.05
N GLY A 182 17.45 7.36 -3.48
CA GLY A 182 16.85 8.36 -2.59
C GLY A 182 15.77 7.76 -1.68
N GLU A 183 14.94 6.87 -2.21
CA GLU A 183 13.93 6.12 -1.42
C GLU A 183 14.61 5.26 -0.33
N ALA A 184 15.76 4.67 -0.65
CA ALA A 184 16.52 3.84 0.28
C ALA A 184 17.00 4.60 1.54
N GLU A 185 16.98 5.94 1.54
CA GLU A 185 17.29 6.80 2.68
C GLU A 185 16.10 7.02 3.63
N THR A 186 14.87 6.67 3.22
CA THR A 186 13.68 6.84 4.06
C THR A 186 13.67 5.85 5.22
N GLY A 187 13.13 6.28 6.37
CA GLY A 187 13.01 5.40 7.54
C GLY A 187 12.25 4.10 7.26
N PRO A 188 11.07 4.15 6.62
CA PRO A 188 10.30 2.96 6.27
C PRO A 188 11.08 1.96 5.42
N LEU A 189 11.81 2.43 4.39
CA LEU A 189 12.56 1.52 3.53
C LEU A 189 13.80 0.98 4.22
N ALA A 190 14.49 1.79 5.02
CA ALA A 190 15.66 1.36 5.77
C ALA A 190 15.34 0.16 6.70
N THR A 191 14.19 0.16 7.33
CA THR A 191 13.68 -0.98 8.13
C THR A 191 13.31 -2.18 7.25
N SER A 192 12.74 -1.94 6.09
CA SER A 192 12.26 -2.99 5.19
C SER A 192 13.36 -3.89 4.63
N TRP A 193 14.64 -3.46 4.65
CA TRP A 193 15.76 -4.35 4.30
C TRP A 193 15.85 -5.60 5.18
N HIS A 194 15.23 -5.58 6.37
CA HIS A 194 15.16 -6.73 7.27
C HIS A 194 14.03 -7.71 6.95
N GLY A 195 13.13 -7.40 6.02
CA GLY A 195 11.97 -8.21 5.65
C GLY A 195 12.31 -9.63 5.16
N ASN A 196 13.53 -9.85 4.68
CA ASN A 196 14.01 -11.19 4.27
C ASN A 196 14.00 -12.24 5.40
N LYS A 197 13.84 -11.82 6.67
CA LYS A 197 13.73 -12.70 7.85
C LYS A 197 12.32 -13.22 8.07
N PHE A 198 11.36 -12.77 7.26
CA PHE A 198 9.94 -13.11 7.37
C PHE A 198 9.39 -13.83 6.12
N VAL A 199 10.24 -14.11 5.13
CA VAL A 199 9.88 -14.84 3.91
C VAL A 199 10.25 -16.31 4.04
N ASN A 200 9.24 -17.18 4.09
CA ASN A 200 9.42 -18.63 4.15
C ASN A 200 9.64 -19.20 2.75
N PRO A 201 10.82 -19.76 2.42
CA PRO A 201 11.11 -20.26 1.08
C PRO A 201 10.28 -21.48 0.65
N ILE A 202 9.52 -22.08 1.58
CA ILE A 202 8.62 -23.20 1.29
C ILE A 202 7.28 -22.69 0.80
N THR A 203 6.68 -21.76 1.54
CA THR A 203 5.27 -21.37 1.39
C THR A 203 5.06 -20.01 0.75
N ASP A 204 6.11 -19.18 0.72
CA ASP A 204 6.07 -17.87 0.11
C ASP A 204 6.81 -17.83 -1.23
N GLY A 205 6.59 -16.79 -2.01
CA GLY A 205 7.35 -16.45 -3.19
C GLY A 205 8.75 -15.91 -2.86
N ALA A 206 9.26 -15.03 -3.70
CA ALA A 206 10.54 -14.38 -3.48
C ALA A 206 10.46 -12.89 -3.81
N VAL A 207 11.08 -12.05 -2.99
CA VAL A 207 11.33 -10.65 -3.34
C VAL A 207 12.71 -10.56 -3.98
N LEU A 208 12.80 -9.91 -5.14
CA LEU A 208 14.03 -9.52 -5.79
C LEU A 208 14.20 -8.00 -5.72
N PRO A 209 14.87 -7.46 -4.70
CA PRO A 209 15.16 -6.04 -4.66
C PRO A 209 16.19 -5.66 -5.70
N ILE A 210 15.95 -4.55 -6.39
CA ILE A 210 16.89 -3.94 -7.34
C ILE A 210 17.10 -2.50 -6.92
N LEU A 211 18.21 -2.22 -6.25
CA LEU A 211 18.59 -0.86 -5.90
C LEU A 211 19.05 -0.15 -7.18
N HIS A 212 18.24 0.81 -7.65
CA HIS A 212 18.62 1.67 -8.76
C HIS A 212 19.41 2.87 -8.25
N LEU A 213 20.73 2.72 -8.27
CA LEU A 213 21.70 3.70 -7.76
C LEU A 213 22.09 4.65 -8.88
N ASN A 214 21.32 5.69 -9.12
CA ASN A 214 21.59 6.69 -10.14
C ASN A 214 22.29 7.95 -9.59
N GLY A 215 22.49 8.04 -8.29
CA GLY A 215 23.39 8.99 -7.64
C GLY A 215 22.74 10.25 -7.09
N PHE A 216 21.53 10.62 -7.50
CA PHE A 216 20.94 11.91 -7.14
C PHE A 216 19.45 11.82 -6.80
N LYS A 217 19.02 12.67 -5.87
CA LYS A 217 17.62 13.02 -5.56
C LYS A 217 17.15 14.15 -6.47
N ILE A 218 16.23 14.99 -6.00
CA ILE A 218 15.70 16.15 -6.75
C ILE A 218 16.81 17.18 -7.01
N ALA A 219 17.64 17.46 -6.00
CA ALA A 219 18.66 18.51 -6.06
C ALA A 219 20.00 18.11 -5.40
N ASN A 220 20.04 16.97 -4.71
CA ASN A 220 21.19 16.56 -3.91
C ASN A 220 21.65 15.14 -4.29
N PRO A 221 22.94 14.80 -4.08
CA PRO A 221 23.39 13.43 -4.18
C PRO A 221 22.74 12.56 -3.11
N THR A 222 22.64 11.27 -3.38
CA THR A 222 22.21 10.27 -2.39
C THR A 222 23.39 9.82 -1.52
N ILE A 223 23.07 9.34 -0.31
CA ILE A 223 24.09 8.79 0.60
C ILE A 223 24.77 7.59 -0.05
N PHE A 224 24.00 6.65 -0.61
CA PHE A 224 24.56 5.47 -1.27
C PHE A 224 25.49 5.78 -2.44
N SER A 225 25.26 6.91 -3.15
CA SER A 225 26.16 7.31 -4.25
C SER A 225 27.53 7.76 -3.81
N ARG A 226 27.67 8.13 -2.53
CA ARG A 226 28.93 8.58 -1.93
C ARG A 226 29.63 7.47 -1.14
N MET A 227 28.97 6.32 -0.98
CA MET A 227 29.60 5.13 -0.40
C MET A 227 30.45 4.41 -1.46
N SER A 228 31.57 3.87 -1.01
CA SER A 228 32.37 2.97 -1.85
C SER A 228 31.61 1.68 -2.18
N HIS A 229 32.01 0.99 -3.21
CA HIS A 229 31.45 -0.33 -3.57
C HIS A 229 31.48 -1.29 -2.37
N GLU A 230 32.59 -1.32 -1.63
CA GLU A 230 32.75 -2.20 -0.48
C GLU A 230 31.82 -1.86 0.68
N GLU A 231 31.57 -0.57 0.96
CA GLU A 231 30.60 -0.14 1.99
C GLU A 231 29.18 -0.56 1.62
N VAL A 232 28.75 -0.37 0.36
CA VAL A 232 27.45 -0.80 -0.11
C VAL A 232 27.30 -2.32 -0.03
N GLU A 233 28.33 -3.09 -0.45
CA GLU A 233 28.35 -4.56 -0.32
C GLU A 233 28.20 -4.99 1.14
N CYS A 234 28.98 -4.41 2.05
CA CYS A 234 28.95 -4.73 3.47
C CYS A 234 27.61 -4.39 4.11
N PHE A 235 27.00 -3.27 3.74
CA PHE A 235 25.68 -2.88 4.22
C PHE A 235 24.61 -3.94 3.92
N PHE A 236 24.50 -4.36 2.66
CA PHE A 236 23.50 -5.36 2.28
C PHE A 236 23.81 -6.76 2.79
N LEU A 237 25.08 -7.13 2.89
CA LEU A 237 25.48 -8.39 3.53
C LEU A 237 25.07 -8.39 5.01
N GLY A 238 25.22 -7.26 5.73
CA GLY A 238 24.77 -7.09 7.11
C GLY A 238 23.27 -7.21 7.27
N CYS A 239 22.48 -6.70 6.32
CA CYS A 239 21.03 -6.86 6.28
C CYS A 239 20.58 -8.29 5.93
N GLY A 240 21.50 -9.18 5.51
CA GLY A 240 21.20 -10.57 5.20
C GLY A 240 20.92 -10.84 3.72
N TRP A 241 21.25 -9.91 2.83
CA TRP A 241 21.15 -10.06 1.39
C TRP A 241 22.46 -10.58 0.77
N LYS A 242 22.38 -10.99 -0.49
CA LYS A 242 23.54 -11.29 -1.34
C LYS A 242 23.50 -10.32 -2.53
N PRO A 243 24.22 -9.20 -2.45
CA PRO A 243 24.19 -8.19 -3.49
C PRO A 243 25.00 -8.63 -4.71
N TYR A 244 24.43 -8.43 -5.89
CA TYR A 244 25.08 -8.52 -7.19
C TYR A 244 25.13 -7.14 -7.82
N PHE A 245 26.22 -6.79 -8.47
CA PHE A 245 26.46 -5.45 -9.02
C PHE A 245 26.42 -5.45 -10.53
N VAL A 246 25.75 -4.46 -11.11
CA VAL A 246 25.73 -4.09 -12.52
C VAL A 246 26.05 -2.60 -12.60
N GLU A 247 27.18 -2.23 -13.17
CA GLU A 247 27.71 -0.86 -13.08
C GLU A 247 28.27 -0.40 -14.42
N GLY A 248 27.89 0.80 -14.88
CA GLY A 248 28.41 1.39 -16.11
C GLY A 248 27.41 2.28 -16.84
N SER A 249 27.76 2.64 -18.09
CA SER A 249 26.95 3.52 -18.94
C SER A 249 26.90 3.09 -20.42
N ASP A 250 27.78 2.17 -20.85
CA ASP A 250 27.75 1.63 -22.21
C ASP A 250 26.61 0.61 -22.35
N PRO A 251 25.56 0.86 -23.15
CA PRO A 251 24.39 0.00 -23.22
C PRO A 251 24.70 -1.48 -23.52
N MET A 252 25.54 -1.74 -24.49
CA MET A 252 25.81 -3.12 -24.93
C MET A 252 26.51 -3.93 -23.84
N THR A 253 27.45 -3.32 -23.14
CA THR A 253 28.15 -3.92 -21.99
C THR A 253 27.18 -4.11 -20.83
N MET A 254 26.32 -3.12 -20.55
CA MET A 254 25.35 -3.18 -19.46
C MET A 254 24.31 -4.30 -19.69
N HIS A 255 23.82 -4.47 -20.91
CA HIS A 255 22.91 -5.58 -21.25
C HIS A 255 23.55 -6.94 -20.96
N GLN A 256 24.81 -7.15 -21.32
CA GLN A 256 25.52 -8.39 -21.03
C GLN A 256 25.72 -8.61 -19.53
N GLN A 257 26.09 -7.56 -18.79
CA GLN A 257 26.25 -7.65 -17.32
C GLN A 257 24.93 -7.98 -16.64
N MET A 258 23.85 -7.22 -16.97
CA MET A 258 22.55 -7.42 -16.35
C MET A 258 21.98 -8.81 -16.67
N ALA A 259 22.14 -9.30 -17.89
CA ALA A 259 21.71 -10.64 -18.24
C ALA A 259 22.43 -11.70 -17.39
N SER A 260 23.74 -11.57 -17.22
CA SER A 260 24.53 -12.50 -16.40
C SER A 260 24.11 -12.50 -14.94
N VAL A 261 23.95 -11.30 -14.36
CA VAL A 261 23.58 -11.09 -12.95
C VAL A 261 22.17 -11.55 -12.67
N LEU A 262 21.20 -11.14 -13.50
CA LEU A 262 19.79 -11.52 -13.32
C LEU A 262 19.61 -13.03 -13.47
N ASP A 263 20.28 -13.66 -14.42
CA ASP A 263 20.27 -15.13 -14.57
C ASP A 263 20.83 -15.83 -13.32
N ALA A 264 21.88 -15.28 -12.71
CA ALA A 264 22.42 -15.82 -11.47
C ALA A 264 21.44 -15.65 -10.30
N ALA A 265 20.80 -14.48 -10.17
CA ALA A 265 19.82 -14.19 -9.13
C ALA A 265 18.60 -15.12 -9.23
N ILE A 266 18.02 -15.29 -10.43
CA ILE A 266 16.88 -16.18 -10.66
C ILE A 266 17.24 -17.65 -10.39
N ARG A 267 18.41 -18.11 -10.84
CA ARG A 267 18.87 -19.48 -10.51
C ARG A 267 19.02 -19.68 -9.00
N GLU A 268 19.49 -18.67 -8.28
CA GLU A 268 19.66 -18.75 -6.83
C GLU A 268 18.31 -18.76 -6.10
N ILE A 269 17.34 -17.92 -6.49
CA ILE A 269 15.96 -17.95 -5.96
C ILE A 269 15.37 -19.35 -6.15
N LYS A 270 15.40 -19.87 -7.39
CA LYS A 270 14.88 -21.21 -7.70
C LYS A 270 15.59 -22.31 -6.91
N ARG A 271 16.91 -22.20 -6.69
CA ARG A 271 17.69 -23.14 -5.87
C ARG A 271 17.23 -23.11 -4.40
N ILE A 272 17.15 -21.93 -3.80
CA ILE A 272 16.71 -21.72 -2.42
C ILE A 272 15.32 -22.36 -2.19
N GLN A 273 14.35 -22.01 -3.03
CA GLN A 273 12.98 -22.53 -2.91
C GLN A 273 12.92 -24.05 -3.11
N ARG A 274 13.63 -24.58 -4.11
CA ARG A 274 13.66 -26.03 -4.39
C ARG A 274 14.28 -26.81 -3.24
N GLU A 275 15.40 -26.33 -2.68
CA GLU A 275 16.08 -26.97 -1.56
C GLU A 275 15.22 -26.96 -0.28
N ALA A 276 14.61 -25.81 0.06
CA ALA A 276 13.71 -25.69 1.20
C ALA A 276 12.49 -26.60 1.07
N ARG A 277 11.82 -26.58 -0.08
CA ARG A 277 10.64 -27.43 -0.33
C ARG A 277 10.97 -28.92 -0.34
N LYS A 278 12.17 -29.29 -0.79
CA LYS A 278 12.62 -30.68 -0.77
C LYS A 278 12.97 -31.17 0.64
N SER A 279 13.61 -30.33 1.44
CA SER A 279 13.98 -30.69 2.83
C SER A 279 12.81 -30.58 3.81
N GLY A 280 11.81 -29.75 3.52
CA GLY A 280 10.77 -29.39 4.46
C GLY A 280 11.24 -28.46 5.58
N GLU A 281 12.49 -27.95 5.51
CA GLU A 281 13.07 -27.08 6.52
C GLU A 281 13.00 -25.62 6.10
N ALA A 282 12.25 -24.81 6.81
CA ALA A 282 12.18 -23.38 6.65
C ALA A 282 13.33 -22.69 7.38
N LYS A 283 14.48 -22.56 6.70
CA LYS A 283 15.64 -21.80 7.21
C LYS A 283 15.77 -20.50 6.47
N ARG A 284 16.18 -19.42 7.15
CA ARG A 284 16.46 -18.14 6.52
C ARG A 284 17.59 -18.27 5.49
N PRO A 285 17.33 -18.06 4.19
CA PRO A 285 18.37 -18.03 3.19
C PRO A 285 18.99 -16.62 3.09
N ARG A 286 20.11 -16.51 2.42
CA ARG A 286 20.58 -15.23 1.89
C ARG A 286 19.99 -15.05 0.48
N TRP A 287 18.91 -14.27 0.41
CA TRP A 287 18.26 -13.98 -0.86
C TRP A 287 19.14 -13.06 -1.72
N PRO A 288 19.17 -13.25 -3.06
CA PRO A 288 19.87 -12.33 -3.95
C PRO A 288 19.17 -10.98 -4.03
N MET A 289 19.96 -9.93 -4.26
CA MET A 289 19.49 -8.61 -4.69
C MET A 289 20.44 -8.05 -5.73
N ILE A 290 20.04 -7.04 -6.47
CA ILE A 290 20.84 -6.39 -7.50
C ILE A 290 21.07 -4.93 -7.12
N VAL A 291 22.30 -4.45 -7.26
CA VAL A 291 22.66 -3.02 -7.23
C VAL A 291 22.96 -2.60 -8.66
N LEU A 292 22.06 -1.83 -9.25
CA LEU A 292 22.21 -1.30 -10.61
C LEU A 292 22.69 0.14 -10.53
N ARG A 293 23.93 0.39 -10.88
CA ARG A 293 24.53 1.73 -10.91
C ARG A 293 24.61 2.24 -12.34
N THR A 294 23.82 3.29 -12.65
CA THR A 294 23.78 3.95 -13.96
C THR A 294 23.82 5.47 -13.79
N PRO A 295 24.19 6.25 -14.82
CA PRO A 295 24.00 7.68 -14.78
C PRO A 295 22.51 8.05 -14.61
N LYS A 296 22.21 9.07 -13.81
CA LYS A 296 20.86 9.63 -13.77
C LYS A 296 20.51 10.26 -15.10
N GLY A 297 19.31 9.95 -15.62
CA GLY A 297 18.91 10.42 -16.93
C GLY A 297 19.67 9.78 -18.11
N TRP A 298 20.21 8.59 -17.89
CA TRP A 298 20.93 7.78 -18.86
C TRP A 298 20.28 7.79 -20.26
N THR A 299 21.08 7.93 -21.31
CA THR A 299 20.66 8.11 -22.71
C THR A 299 19.93 9.43 -23.01
N GLY A 300 19.82 10.33 -22.06
CA GLY A 300 19.30 11.67 -22.25
C GLY A 300 20.35 12.65 -22.77
N PRO A 301 20.00 13.94 -22.83
CA PRO A 301 20.96 14.99 -23.17
C PRO A 301 22.11 15.02 -22.17
N LYS A 302 23.35 15.05 -22.68
CA LYS A 302 24.54 15.16 -21.81
C LYS A 302 24.63 16.53 -21.14
N GLU A 303 24.28 17.57 -21.91
CA GLU A 303 24.36 18.96 -21.51
C GLU A 303 23.21 19.76 -22.14
N VAL A 304 22.69 20.75 -21.41
CA VAL A 304 21.74 21.73 -21.88
C VAL A 304 22.20 23.10 -21.39
N ASP A 305 22.29 24.08 -22.27
CA ASP A 305 22.73 25.47 -21.98
C ASP A 305 24.11 25.55 -21.29
N GLY A 306 25.04 24.66 -21.66
CA GLY A 306 26.36 24.63 -21.07
C GLY A 306 26.42 23.99 -19.67
N LEU A 307 25.33 23.38 -19.22
CA LEU A 307 25.25 22.72 -17.89
C LEU A 307 25.07 21.21 -18.05
N PRO A 308 25.78 20.38 -17.28
CA PRO A 308 25.61 18.93 -17.31
C PRO A 308 24.20 18.54 -16.87
N VAL A 309 23.58 17.59 -17.59
CA VAL A 309 22.24 17.06 -17.34
C VAL A 309 22.30 15.58 -17.03
N GLU A 310 22.79 14.74 -17.96
CA GLU A 310 23.03 13.32 -17.64
C GLU A 310 24.07 13.20 -16.53
N ASP A 311 23.90 12.21 -15.66
CA ASP A 311 24.72 11.98 -14.45
C ASP A 311 24.72 13.17 -13.48
N CYS A 312 23.57 13.87 -13.44
CA CYS A 312 23.39 15.05 -12.61
C CYS A 312 21.94 15.14 -12.11
N TRP A 313 21.73 15.82 -10.99
CA TRP A 313 20.39 16.07 -10.46
C TRP A 313 19.45 16.79 -11.45
N ARG A 314 19.99 17.57 -12.41
CA ARG A 314 19.20 18.28 -13.45
C ARG A 314 18.40 17.36 -14.34
N ALA A 315 18.79 16.09 -14.47
CA ALA A 315 18.02 15.09 -15.18
C ALA A 315 16.77 14.61 -14.42
N HIS A 316 16.56 15.02 -13.15
CA HIS A 316 15.51 14.47 -12.29
C HIS A 316 14.12 14.64 -12.91
N GLN A 317 13.78 15.86 -13.34
CA GLN A 317 12.50 16.16 -13.97
C GLN A 317 12.65 16.17 -15.50
N VAL A 318 12.34 17.29 -16.12
CA VAL A 318 12.38 17.52 -17.55
C VAL A 318 13.78 17.99 -17.98
N PRO A 319 14.53 17.21 -18.77
CA PRO A 319 15.92 17.54 -19.11
C PRO A 319 16.06 18.84 -19.94
N ILE A 320 15.12 19.10 -20.87
CA ILE A 320 15.14 20.25 -21.77
C ILE A 320 13.89 21.09 -21.51
N SER A 321 14.05 22.32 -21.03
CA SER A 321 12.93 23.25 -20.84
C SER A 321 12.48 23.87 -22.19
N MET A 322 11.17 24.08 -22.37
CA MET A 322 10.59 24.69 -23.56
C MET A 322 10.20 26.19 -23.33
N GLY A 323 11.06 26.93 -22.63
CA GLY A 323 10.87 28.34 -22.29
C GLY A 323 11.35 29.32 -23.35
N ALA A 324 12.13 30.34 -22.93
CA ALA A 324 12.55 31.47 -23.79
C ALA A 324 13.44 31.05 -24.97
N ASP A 325 14.23 29.98 -24.85
CA ASP A 325 15.14 29.47 -25.90
C ASP A 325 14.52 28.34 -26.72
N ALA A 326 13.22 28.38 -26.95
CA ALA A 326 12.43 27.31 -27.52
C ALA A 326 12.98 26.76 -28.85
N ASP A 327 13.50 27.60 -29.77
CA ASP A 327 13.99 27.10 -31.06
C ASP A 327 15.26 26.26 -30.93
N ARG A 328 16.20 26.67 -30.09
CA ARG A 328 17.43 25.92 -29.83
C ARG A 328 17.13 24.62 -29.07
N HIS A 329 16.28 24.69 -28.08
CA HIS A 329 15.86 23.55 -27.30
C HIS A 329 15.05 22.54 -28.13
N LEU A 330 14.24 23.04 -29.10
CA LEU A 330 13.50 22.19 -30.03
C LEU A 330 14.42 21.32 -30.88
N ALA A 331 15.47 21.92 -31.45
CA ALA A 331 16.46 21.19 -32.23
C ALA A 331 17.23 20.17 -31.39
N GLN A 332 17.56 20.51 -30.14
CA GLN A 332 18.21 19.60 -29.22
C GLN A 332 17.28 18.44 -28.82
N LEU A 333 16.00 18.71 -28.55
CA LEU A 333 15.00 17.71 -28.28
C LEU A 333 14.84 16.75 -29.47
N GLU A 334 14.71 17.27 -30.68
CA GLU A 334 14.60 16.45 -31.88
C GLU A 334 15.82 15.56 -32.06
N ALA A 335 17.03 16.09 -31.89
CA ALA A 335 18.26 15.31 -31.97
C ALA A 335 18.31 14.20 -30.91
N TRP A 336 17.87 14.48 -29.67
CA TRP A 336 17.77 13.47 -28.64
C TRP A 336 16.76 12.37 -28.98
N LEU A 337 15.53 12.71 -29.36
CA LEU A 337 14.50 11.73 -29.71
C LEU A 337 14.93 10.88 -30.91
N ARG A 338 15.56 11.47 -31.95
CA ARG A 338 16.11 10.76 -33.13
C ARG A 338 17.27 9.82 -32.76
N SER A 339 17.98 10.08 -31.64
CA SER A 339 19.06 9.18 -31.21
C SER A 339 18.59 7.78 -30.86
N TYR A 340 17.29 7.60 -30.55
CA TYR A 340 16.68 6.28 -30.34
C TYR A 340 16.37 5.54 -31.65
N ARG A 341 16.44 6.20 -32.80
CA ARG A 341 16.18 5.66 -34.15
C ARG A 341 14.77 5.06 -34.25
N PRO A 342 13.69 5.84 -34.04
CA PRO A 342 12.32 5.33 -34.02
C PRO A 342 11.93 4.61 -35.32
N GLU A 343 12.52 4.96 -36.45
CA GLU A 343 12.36 4.30 -37.77
C GLU A 343 12.80 2.83 -37.81
N GLU A 344 13.65 2.41 -36.88
CA GLU A 344 14.05 1.02 -36.71
C GLU A 344 13.14 0.25 -35.75
N LEU A 345 12.32 0.94 -34.96
CA LEU A 345 11.55 0.41 -33.83
C LEU A 345 10.06 0.31 -34.13
N PHE A 346 9.56 1.19 -34.99
CA PHE A 346 8.15 1.28 -35.33
C PHE A 346 7.93 1.31 -36.85
N ASN A 347 6.87 0.66 -37.30
CA ASN A 347 6.40 0.72 -38.68
C ASN A 347 5.80 2.11 -38.99
N ALA A 348 5.56 2.43 -40.26
CA ALA A 348 4.98 3.71 -40.69
C ALA A 348 3.57 3.95 -40.11
N ASP A 349 2.83 2.92 -39.74
CA ASP A 349 1.56 3.00 -39.05
C ASP A 349 1.67 3.13 -37.53
N GLY A 350 2.89 3.16 -36.97
CA GLY A 350 3.19 3.26 -35.56
C GLY A 350 3.15 1.96 -34.78
N THR A 351 2.82 0.85 -35.42
CA THR A 351 2.92 -0.47 -34.75
C THR A 351 4.39 -0.83 -34.48
N PRO A 352 4.74 -1.45 -33.34
CA PRO A 352 6.10 -1.92 -33.13
C PRO A 352 6.52 -2.91 -34.21
N VAL A 353 7.77 -2.81 -34.70
CA VAL A 353 8.33 -3.79 -35.63
C VAL A 353 8.44 -5.18 -34.96
N GLU A 354 8.47 -6.25 -35.76
CA GLU A 354 8.53 -7.64 -35.24
C GLU A 354 9.65 -7.85 -34.21
N LEU A 355 10.80 -7.24 -34.40
CA LEU A 355 11.94 -7.30 -33.46
C LEU A 355 11.55 -6.81 -32.04
N VAL A 356 10.70 -5.80 -31.95
CA VAL A 356 10.18 -5.22 -30.70
C VAL A 356 8.93 -5.97 -30.25
N ALA A 357 7.96 -6.18 -31.14
CA ALA A 357 6.65 -6.77 -30.81
C ALA A 357 6.76 -8.21 -30.27
N SER A 358 7.72 -8.98 -30.77
CA SER A 358 7.95 -10.37 -30.33
C SER A 358 8.76 -10.49 -29.04
N PHE A 359 9.25 -9.40 -28.46
CA PHE A 359 10.16 -9.46 -27.30
C PHE A 359 9.43 -9.79 -25.99
N PRO A 360 8.34 -9.12 -25.57
CA PRO A 360 7.74 -9.32 -24.25
C PRO A 360 7.15 -10.72 -24.07
N PRO A 361 6.89 -11.16 -22.82
CA PRO A 361 6.13 -12.36 -22.56
C PRO A 361 4.69 -12.22 -23.04
N ALA A 362 3.91 -13.30 -23.02
CA ALA A 362 2.52 -13.32 -23.50
C ALA A 362 1.52 -13.56 -22.37
N GLY A 363 0.28 -13.12 -22.56
CA GLY A 363 -0.84 -13.38 -21.66
C GLY A 363 -0.58 -12.83 -20.25
N SER A 364 -0.97 -13.59 -19.24
CA SER A 364 -0.78 -13.22 -17.83
C SER A 364 0.67 -13.25 -17.32
N ARG A 365 1.63 -13.65 -18.19
CA ARG A 365 3.06 -13.53 -17.86
C ARG A 365 3.61 -12.13 -18.07
N ARG A 366 2.92 -11.26 -18.82
CA ARG A 366 3.23 -9.82 -18.86
C ARG A 366 3.00 -9.24 -17.46
N MET A 367 3.93 -8.45 -16.97
CA MET A 367 3.81 -7.87 -15.62
C MET A 367 2.60 -6.94 -15.51
N GLY A 368 2.26 -6.20 -16.61
CA GLY A 368 1.07 -5.36 -16.69
C GLY A 368 -0.26 -6.12 -16.68
N ALA A 369 -0.28 -7.42 -17.02
CA ALA A 369 -1.47 -8.27 -17.06
C ALA A 369 -1.45 -9.40 -16.01
N ASN A 370 -0.52 -9.37 -15.07
CA ASN A 370 -0.41 -10.40 -14.03
C ASN A 370 -1.56 -10.30 -13.04
N PRO A 371 -2.30 -11.39 -12.76
CA PRO A 371 -3.45 -11.36 -11.85
C PRO A 371 -3.08 -10.98 -10.41
N HIS A 372 -1.84 -11.24 -9.95
CA HIS A 372 -1.39 -10.78 -8.63
C HIS A 372 -1.31 -9.25 -8.52
N ALA A 373 -1.15 -8.55 -9.64
CA ALA A 373 -1.19 -7.09 -9.66
C ALA A 373 -2.64 -6.53 -9.76
N ASN A 374 -3.63 -7.40 -9.83
CA ASN A 374 -5.05 -7.08 -9.70
C ASN A 374 -5.70 -8.13 -8.78
N GLY A 375 -5.36 -8.05 -7.50
CA GLY A 375 -5.56 -9.12 -6.52
C GLY A 375 -7.01 -9.54 -6.30
N GLY A 376 -7.98 -8.68 -6.63
CA GLY A 376 -9.39 -9.03 -6.60
C GLY A 376 -9.76 -10.22 -7.52
N LEU A 377 -8.99 -10.46 -8.59
CA LEU A 377 -9.12 -11.66 -9.41
C LEU A 377 -8.77 -12.95 -8.67
N LEU A 378 -7.96 -12.85 -7.61
CA LEU A 378 -7.47 -13.98 -6.81
C LEU A 378 -8.14 -14.07 -5.44
N LEU A 379 -8.90 -13.04 -5.05
CA LEU A 379 -9.53 -12.96 -3.75
C LEU A 379 -10.52 -14.09 -3.55
N ARG A 380 -10.39 -14.80 -2.43
CA ARG A 380 -11.33 -15.83 -1.97
C ARG A 380 -11.98 -15.37 -0.69
N ASP A 381 -13.27 -15.68 -0.52
CA ASP A 381 -13.99 -15.32 0.69
C ASP A 381 -13.33 -15.92 1.93
N LEU A 382 -13.31 -15.12 2.99
CA LEU A 382 -12.82 -15.55 4.29
C LEU A 382 -13.86 -16.47 4.96
N ARG A 383 -13.42 -17.61 5.45
CA ARG A 383 -14.26 -18.49 6.24
C ARG A 383 -14.29 -18.02 7.69
N THR A 384 -15.48 -17.79 8.23
CA THR A 384 -15.66 -17.32 9.60
C THR A 384 -16.63 -18.22 10.34
N PRO A 385 -16.45 -18.46 11.66
CA PRO A 385 -17.49 -19.05 12.50
C PRO A 385 -18.63 -18.03 12.71
N ASP A 386 -19.73 -18.45 13.29
CA ASP A 386 -20.75 -17.48 13.73
C ASP A 386 -20.21 -16.69 14.94
N PHE A 387 -20.04 -15.40 14.79
CA PHE A 387 -19.52 -14.54 15.86
C PHE A 387 -20.42 -14.50 17.09
N ARG A 388 -21.71 -14.84 16.94
CA ARG A 388 -22.67 -14.90 18.04
C ARG A 388 -22.35 -16.00 19.04
N ASP A 389 -21.62 -17.03 18.63
CA ASP A 389 -21.19 -18.13 19.51
C ASP A 389 -20.14 -17.69 20.56
N TYR A 390 -19.57 -16.49 20.37
CA TYR A 390 -18.56 -15.88 21.27
C TYR A 390 -19.16 -14.82 22.20
N ALA A 391 -20.49 -14.70 22.23
CA ALA A 391 -21.20 -13.69 22.99
C ALA A 391 -20.88 -13.70 24.48
N VAL A 392 -20.71 -12.52 25.05
CA VAL A 392 -20.79 -12.31 26.51
C VAL A 392 -22.25 -12.36 26.92
N ASP A 393 -22.57 -13.19 27.91
CA ASP A 393 -23.96 -13.36 28.42
C ASP A 393 -24.34 -12.21 29.36
N VAL A 394 -24.94 -11.15 28.82
CA VAL A 394 -25.37 -9.97 29.54
C VAL A 394 -26.81 -10.14 30.01
N LYS A 395 -27.02 -10.40 31.31
CA LYS A 395 -28.36 -10.57 31.89
C LYS A 395 -29.10 -9.25 32.07
N SER A 396 -28.39 -8.21 32.39
CA SER A 396 -28.88 -6.82 32.45
C SER A 396 -27.72 -5.86 32.20
N PRO A 397 -27.95 -4.65 31.68
CA PRO A 397 -26.90 -3.71 31.40
C PRO A 397 -26.00 -3.45 32.61
N GLY A 398 -24.69 -3.55 32.42
CA GLY A 398 -23.66 -3.35 33.45
C GLY A 398 -23.49 -4.47 34.47
N SER A 399 -24.22 -5.59 34.35
CA SER A 399 -24.19 -6.68 35.34
C SER A 399 -22.99 -7.61 35.23
N VAL A 400 -22.23 -7.53 34.16
CA VAL A 400 -21.05 -8.37 33.89
C VAL A 400 -19.93 -7.50 33.32
N GLU A 401 -18.68 -7.88 33.63
CA GLU A 401 -17.48 -7.28 33.06
C GLU A 401 -16.81 -8.25 32.10
N ALA A 402 -16.24 -7.73 31.01
CA ALA A 402 -15.42 -8.49 30.09
C ALA A 402 -14.26 -7.64 29.54
N GLN A 403 -13.25 -8.29 29.01
CA GLN A 403 -12.19 -7.68 28.21
C GLN A 403 -12.56 -7.86 26.74
N ASP A 404 -13.01 -6.79 26.08
CA ASP A 404 -13.58 -6.86 24.73
C ASP A 404 -12.59 -7.46 23.72
N MET A 405 -11.32 -7.00 23.76
CA MET A 405 -10.26 -7.52 22.89
C MET A 405 -9.90 -9.00 23.19
N TYR A 406 -10.03 -9.47 24.42
CA TYR A 406 -9.83 -10.89 24.75
C TYR A 406 -10.95 -11.75 24.14
N VAL A 407 -12.19 -11.29 24.23
CA VAL A 407 -13.35 -11.95 23.60
C VAL A 407 -13.15 -12.02 22.09
N LEU A 408 -12.77 -10.87 21.47
CA LEU A 408 -12.43 -10.81 20.04
C LEU A 408 -11.30 -11.79 19.69
N GLY A 409 -10.26 -11.90 20.53
CA GLY A 409 -9.12 -12.80 20.31
C GLY A 409 -9.53 -14.27 20.16
N THR A 410 -10.55 -14.71 20.90
CA THR A 410 -11.08 -16.09 20.77
C THR A 410 -11.80 -16.31 19.43
N TYR A 411 -12.54 -15.33 18.97
CA TYR A 411 -13.17 -15.35 17.64
C TYR A 411 -12.11 -15.35 16.53
N VAL A 412 -11.12 -14.45 16.60
CA VAL A 412 -10.03 -14.35 15.62
C VAL A 412 -9.19 -15.61 15.55
N ARG A 413 -8.94 -16.29 16.71
CA ARG A 413 -8.31 -17.61 16.75
C ARG A 413 -9.02 -18.60 15.84
N ASP A 414 -10.33 -18.66 15.91
CA ASP A 414 -11.11 -19.65 15.16
C ASP A 414 -11.29 -19.24 13.69
N VAL A 415 -11.33 -17.94 13.37
CA VAL A 415 -11.17 -17.45 12.00
C VAL A 415 -9.82 -17.88 11.44
N MET A 416 -8.73 -17.69 12.17
CA MET A 416 -7.39 -18.15 11.78
C MET A 416 -7.38 -19.65 11.48
N LYS A 417 -7.90 -20.45 12.41
CA LYS A 417 -7.96 -21.92 12.30
C LYS A 417 -8.71 -22.38 11.05
N LEU A 418 -9.84 -21.75 10.72
CA LEU A 418 -10.64 -22.07 9.52
C LEU A 418 -9.92 -21.77 8.20
N ASN A 419 -8.95 -20.85 8.21
CA ASN A 419 -8.27 -20.39 7.00
C ASN A 419 -6.79 -20.84 6.91
N MET A 420 -6.33 -21.75 7.80
CA MET A 420 -4.96 -22.26 7.81
C MET A 420 -4.60 -22.99 6.50
N ASP A 421 -5.51 -23.80 5.96
CA ASP A 421 -5.31 -24.53 4.70
C ASP A 421 -5.36 -23.64 3.47
N ALA A 422 -6.23 -22.62 3.48
CA ALA A 422 -6.37 -21.64 2.40
C ALA A 422 -5.22 -20.63 2.38
N ARG A 423 -4.52 -20.45 3.51
CA ARG A 423 -3.41 -19.53 3.71
C ARG A 423 -3.73 -18.12 3.22
N ASN A 424 -4.94 -17.62 3.51
CA ASN A 424 -5.44 -16.35 3.01
C ASN A 424 -5.77 -15.32 4.09
N PHE A 425 -5.34 -15.57 5.34
CA PHE A 425 -5.58 -14.66 6.46
C PHE A 425 -4.33 -14.52 7.35
N ARG A 426 -3.97 -13.30 7.73
CA ARG A 426 -2.86 -12.96 8.64
C ARG A 426 -3.22 -11.81 9.56
N ILE A 427 -2.51 -11.73 10.69
CA ILE A 427 -2.53 -10.61 11.64
C ILE A 427 -1.20 -9.88 11.52
N PHE A 428 -1.26 -8.56 11.62
CA PHE A 428 -0.10 -7.67 11.56
C PHE A 428 -0.12 -6.71 12.74
N ALA A 429 1.00 -6.59 13.42
CA ALA A 429 1.17 -5.70 14.58
C ALA A 429 2.67 -5.42 14.82
N PRO A 430 3.04 -4.29 15.40
CA PRO A 430 4.43 -4.02 15.80
C PRO A 430 4.70 -4.52 17.24
N ASP A 431 4.76 -5.85 17.46
CA ASP A 431 4.94 -6.52 18.76
C ASP A 431 3.78 -6.26 19.77
N GLU A 432 2.57 -6.04 19.26
CA GLU A 432 1.44 -5.58 20.08
C GLU A 432 0.31 -6.62 20.23
N THR A 433 0.31 -7.71 19.45
CA THR A 433 -0.76 -8.72 19.42
C THR A 433 -1.12 -9.24 20.81
N ALA A 434 -0.14 -9.63 21.61
CA ALA A 434 -0.40 -10.18 22.97
C ALA A 434 -0.79 -9.07 23.96
N SER A 435 -0.16 -7.89 23.88
CA SER A 435 -0.46 -6.78 24.79
C SER A 435 -1.85 -6.18 24.55
N ASN A 436 -2.37 -6.31 23.33
CA ASN A 436 -3.73 -5.93 22.95
C ASN A 436 -4.76 -7.06 23.16
N ARG A 437 -4.40 -8.12 23.88
CA ARG A 437 -5.29 -9.22 24.30
C ARG A 437 -5.73 -10.17 23.18
N LEU A 438 -5.00 -10.24 22.07
CA LEU A 438 -5.26 -11.18 20.97
C LEU A 438 -4.48 -12.51 21.10
N GLN A 439 -3.82 -12.76 22.24
CA GLN A 439 -2.93 -13.92 22.43
C GLN A 439 -3.60 -15.29 22.22
N ALA A 440 -4.93 -15.40 22.24
CA ALA A 440 -5.63 -16.65 21.94
C ALA A 440 -5.28 -17.21 20.54
N VAL A 441 -4.86 -16.38 19.61
CA VAL A 441 -4.43 -16.81 18.26
C VAL A 441 -3.21 -17.72 18.31
N PHE A 442 -2.37 -17.60 19.35
CA PHE A 442 -1.18 -18.42 19.53
C PHE A 442 -1.50 -19.89 19.93
N ASP A 443 -2.76 -20.21 20.22
CA ASP A 443 -3.20 -21.60 20.37
C ASP A 443 -3.19 -22.37 19.04
N VAL A 444 -3.22 -21.65 17.89
CA VAL A 444 -3.37 -22.26 16.55
C VAL A 444 -2.26 -21.88 15.58
N THR A 445 -1.48 -20.83 15.85
CA THR A 445 -0.38 -20.36 14.98
C THR A 445 0.69 -19.67 15.81
N GLY A 446 1.85 -19.37 15.21
CA GLY A 446 2.93 -18.62 15.84
C GLY A 446 3.16 -17.25 15.19
N ARG A 447 4.16 -16.54 15.76
CA ARG A 447 4.75 -15.33 15.21
C ARG A 447 5.70 -15.68 14.07
N ARG A 448 5.54 -15.03 12.93
CA ARG A 448 6.39 -15.25 11.77
C ARG A 448 7.83 -14.84 12.03
N PHE A 449 8.77 -15.78 12.07
CA PHE A 449 10.18 -15.49 12.27
C PHE A 449 11.07 -16.65 11.77
N LEU A 450 12.04 -16.35 10.89
CA LEU A 450 12.92 -17.35 10.27
C LEU A 450 14.37 -17.27 10.73
N ASP A 451 14.71 -16.39 11.63
CA ASP A 451 16.07 -16.30 12.17
C ASP A 451 16.27 -17.25 13.36
N GLN A 452 17.40 -17.15 14.03
CA GLN A 452 17.72 -17.98 15.19
C GLN A 452 16.63 -17.84 16.27
N GLN A 453 16.15 -18.97 16.77
CA GLN A 453 15.23 -19.05 17.91
C GLN A 453 15.97 -19.66 19.09
N ILE A 454 15.72 -19.17 20.31
CA ILE A 454 16.34 -19.63 21.53
C ILE A 454 15.30 -20.41 22.37
N PRO A 455 15.41 -21.75 22.42
CA PRO A 455 14.44 -22.58 23.16
C PRO A 455 14.35 -22.19 24.64
N GLY A 456 13.12 -22.05 25.13
CA GLY A 456 12.82 -21.71 26.53
C GLY A 456 13.00 -20.21 26.86
N ILE A 457 13.26 -19.38 25.85
CA ILE A 457 13.33 -17.91 25.98
C ILE A 457 12.34 -17.27 24.99
N ASP A 458 12.34 -17.69 23.74
CA ASP A 458 11.46 -17.15 22.70
C ASP A 458 10.11 -17.86 22.74
N ASP A 459 9.02 -17.09 22.79
CA ASP A 459 7.67 -17.62 22.84
C ASP A 459 6.96 -17.46 21.49
N HIS A 460 6.32 -18.55 21.05
CA HIS A 460 5.46 -18.60 19.86
C HIS A 460 6.12 -18.22 18.53
N LEU A 461 7.45 -18.17 18.43
CA LEU A 461 8.13 -17.95 17.16
C LEU A 461 7.98 -19.18 16.25
N ASP A 462 7.57 -18.97 15.01
CA ASP A 462 7.33 -20.03 14.04
C ASP A 462 7.70 -19.57 12.62
N PRO A 463 8.56 -20.29 11.90
CA PRO A 463 8.87 -20.00 10.50
C PRO A 463 7.64 -20.02 9.58
N ASP A 464 6.56 -20.69 9.96
CA ASP A 464 5.29 -20.73 9.22
C ASP A 464 4.14 -19.96 9.90
N GLY A 465 4.45 -19.19 10.93
CA GLY A 465 3.49 -18.40 11.69
C GLY A 465 2.64 -17.46 10.84
N ARG A 466 1.41 -17.21 11.29
CA ARG A 466 0.43 -16.36 10.60
C ARG A 466 0.32 -14.97 11.23
N VAL A 467 1.02 -14.71 12.32
CA VAL A 467 1.07 -13.42 12.99
C VAL A 467 2.40 -12.74 12.61
N MET A 468 2.34 -11.59 11.95
CA MET A 468 3.49 -10.78 11.59
C MET A 468 3.63 -9.64 12.61
N ASP A 469 4.22 -9.93 13.77
CA ASP A 469 4.44 -8.96 14.84
C ASP A 469 5.86 -9.00 15.44
N SER A 470 6.76 -9.78 14.85
CA SER A 470 8.13 -9.95 15.35
C SER A 470 9.07 -8.81 14.93
N MET A 471 8.54 -7.71 14.37
CA MET A 471 9.29 -6.53 14.00
C MET A 471 8.61 -5.28 14.55
N LEU A 472 9.31 -4.54 15.40
CA LEU A 472 8.81 -3.27 15.97
C LEU A 472 8.93 -2.14 14.92
N SER A 473 8.08 -2.20 13.92
CA SER A 473 7.97 -1.19 12.87
C SER A 473 6.58 -1.20 12.28
N GLU A 474 5.80 -0.20 12.62
CA GLU A 474 4.45 0.03 12.09
C GLU A 474 4.47 0.12 10.57
N HIS A 475 5.40 0.88 10.01
CA HIS A 475 5.55 1.03 8.56
C HIS A 475 5.78 -0.31 7.83
N PHE A 476 6.64 -1.18 8.39
CA PHE A 476 6.91 -2.47 7.76
C PHE A 476 5.72 -3.40 7.87
N CYS A 477 5.12 -3.49 9.06
CA CYS A 477 3.99 -4.39 9.32
C CYS A 477 2.75 -3.98 8.50
N GLU A 478 2.45 -2.68 8.42
CA GLU A 478 1.33 -2.18 7.61
C GLU A 478 1.61 -2.33 6.11
N GLY A 479 2.78 -1.94 5.62
CA GLY A 479 3.13 -2.12 4.21
C GLY A 479 3.12 -3.58 3.78
N PHE A 480 3.50 -4.49 4.69
CA PHE A 480 3.35 -5.93 4.46
C PHE A 480 1.87 -6.31 4.32
N LEU A 481 1.00 -5.85 5.22
CA LEU A 481 -0.45 -6.06 5.12
C LEU A 481 -1.00 -5.50 3.81
N GLU A 482 -0.68 -4.26 3.44
CA GLU A 482 -1.16 -3.65 2.20
C GLU A 482 -0.81 -4.48 0.97
N GLY A 483 0.46 -4.90 0.83
CA GLY A 483 0.88 -5.77 -0.26
C GLY A 483 0.16 -7.12 -0.26
N TYR A 484 -0.17 -7.65 0.93
CA TYR A 484 -0.92 -8.90 1.10
C TYR A 484 -2.38 -8.76 0.65
N LEU A 485 -3.05 -7.66 1.01
CA LEU A 485 -4.43 -7.34 0.57
C LEU A 485 -4.49 -7.11 -0.95
N LEU A 486 -3.57 -6.30 -1.47
CA LEU A 486 -3.50 -5.91 -2.88
C LEU A 486 -3.26 -7.09 -3.82
N THR A 487 -2.79 -8.23 -3.29
CA THR A 487 -2.58 -9.48 -4.03
C THR A 487 -3.63 -10.57 -3.72
N GLY A 488 -4.77 -10.20 -3.13
CA GLY A 488 -5.94 -11.07 -2.99
C GLY A 488 -5.98 -11.90 -1.72
N ARG A 489 -5.55 -11.34 -0.60
CA ARG A 489 -5.56 -11.96 0.73
C ARG A 489 -6.35 -11.12 1.72
N HIS A 490 -6.50 -11.61 2.96
CA HIS A 490 -7.20 -10.93 4.06
C HIS A 490 -6.28 -10.76 5.26
N GLY A 491 -6.51 -9.68 6.01
CA GLY A 491 -5.79 -9.43 7.25
C GLY A 491 -6.31 -8.17 7.96
N PHE A 492 -5.71 -7.89 9.09
CA PHE A 492 -5.92 -6.63 9.80
C PHE A 492 -4.65 -6.19 10.51
N PHE A 493 -4.59 -4.91 10.81
CA PHE A 493 -3.52 -4.27 11.56
C PHE A 493 -4.00 -3.99 12.99
N ASP A 494 -3.28 -4.49 13.97
CA ASP A 494 -3.53 -4.27 15.38
C ASP A 494 -2.45 -3.36 15.95
N SER A 495 -2.84 -2.24 16.55
CA SER A 495 -1.90 -1.26 17.11
C SER A 495 -2.46 -0.53 18.32
N TYR A 496 -1.55 0.07 19.11
CA TYR A 496 -1.91 1.07 20.09
C TYR A 496 -2.44 2.32 19.40
N GLU A 497 -3.52 2.88 19.94
CA GLU A 497 -4.17 4.06 19.37
C GLU A 497 -3.19 5.24 19.20
N ALA A 498 -2.33 5.48 20.19
CA ALA A 498 -1.39 6.60 20.15
C ALA A 498 -0.31 6.45 19.05
N PHE A 499 0.04 5.22 18.65
CA PHE A 499 1.14 4.98 17.73
C PHE A 499 0.70 4.75 16.28
N ILE A 500 -0.58 4.48 16.04
CA ILE A 500 -1.09 4.31 14.68
C ILE A 500 -0.81 5.52 13.78
N ARG A 501 -0.64 6.72 14.34
CA ARG A 501 -0.28 7.92 13.57
C ARG A 501 1.09 7.84 12.89
N ILE A 502 1.95 6.92 13.30
CA ILE A 502 3.22 6.65 12.61
C ILE A 502 2.97 6.27 11.14
N VAL A 503 1.82 5.66 10.83
CA VAL A 503 1.45 5.21 9.48
C VAL A 503 0.36 6.06 8.81
N ASP A 504 0.10 7.26 9.30
CA ASP A 504 -0.88 8.20 8.71
C ASP A 504 -0.71 8.35 7.18
N SER A 505 0.51 8.43 6.69
CA SER A 505 0.78 8.60 5.28
C SER A 505 0.51 7.34 4.46
N MET A 506 0.81 6.15 5.00
CA MET A 506 0.51 4.87 4.36
C MET A 506 -1.01 4.66 4.26
N PHE A 507 -1.72 4.85 5.36
CA PHE A 507 -3.18 4.88 5.37
C PHE A 507 -3.74 5.83 4.30
N ALA A 508 -3.20 7.06 4.21
CA ALA A 508 -3.64 8.06 3.23
C ALA A 508 -3.40 7.60 1.79
N GLN A 509 -2.27 6.93 1.51
CA GLN A 509 -2.01 6.34 0.20
C GLN A 509 -3.00 5.22 -0.12
N HIS A 510 -3.23 4.29 0.81
CA HIS A 510 -4.16 3.18 0.59
C HIS A 510 -5.61 3.66 0.36
N ALA A 511 -6.05 4.66 1.12
CA ALA A 511 -7.37 5.27 0.92
C ALA A 511 -7.50 5.94 -0.46
N LYS A 512 -6.47 6.64 -0.94
CA LYS A 512 -6.42 7.19 -2.31
C LYS A 512 -6.43 6.07 -3.36
N TRP A 513 -5.66 5.01 -3.13
CA TRP A 513 -5.64 3.83 -4.00
C TRP A 513 -7.04 3.23 -4.17
N LEU A 514 -7.73 2.95 -3.08
CA LEU A 514 -9.09 2.41 -3.10
C LEU A 514 -10.08 3.34 -3.81
N LYS A 515 -9.98 4.66 -3.54
CA LYS A 515 -10.82 5.67 -4.20
C LYS A 515 -10.63 5.65 -5.70
N MET A 516 -9.40 5.59 -6.19
CA MET A 516 -9.14 5.53 -7.63
C MET A 516 -9.56 4.19 -8.23
N CYS A 517 -9.31 3.07 -7.55
CA CYS A 517 -9.77 1.75 -8.00
C CYS A 517 -11.28 1.70 -8.22
N SER A 518 -12.08 2.38 -7.40
CA SER A 518 -13.54 2.42 -7.55
C SER A 518 -14.02 3.10 -8.86
N GLU A 519 -13.17 3.89 -9.49
CA GLU A 519 -13.43 4.57 -10.78
C GLU A 519 -12.92 3.76 -11.99
N LEU A 520 -12.19 2.67 -11.75
CA LEU A 520 -11.53 1.87 -12.79
C LEU A 520 -12.26 0.53 -13.00
N PRO A 521 -13.00 0.35 -14.08
CA PRO A 521 -13.84 -0.85 -14.28
C PRO A 521 -13.07 -2.16 -14.42
N TRP A 522 -11.76 -2.09 -14.65
CA TRP A 522 -10.89 -3.26 -14.78
C TRP A 522 -10.18 -3.63 -13.46
N ARG A 523 -10.19 -2.76 -12.44
CA ARG A 523 -9.72 -3.10 -11.10
C ARG A 523 -10.80 -3.85 -10.35
N HIS A 524 -10.45 -4.99 -9.77
CA HIS A 524 -11.35 -5.84 -9.01
C HIS A 524 -11.28 -5.55 -7.51
N ASP A 525 -12.40 -5.77 -6.83
CA ASP A 525 -12.52 -5.54 -5.39
C ASP A 525 -11.53 -6.38 -4.58
N ILE A 526 -10.85 -5.76 -3.64
CA ILE A 526 -9.95 -6.41 -2.68
C ILE A 526 -10.54 -6.40 -1.27
N ALA A 527 -9.98 -7.21 -0.37
CA ALA A 527 -10.34 -7.16 1.04
C ALA A 527 -10.00 -5.78 1.62
N SER A 528 -10.83 -5.30 2.54
CA SER A 528 -10.64 -4.02 3.22
C SER A 528 -9.38 -4.01 4.08
N LEU A 529 -8.76 -2.84 4.19
CA LEU A 529 -7.75 -2.56 5.20
C LEU A 529 -8.44 -2.29 6.53
N ASN A 530 -8.18 -3.13 7.53
CA ASN A 530 -8.85 -3.05 8.83
C ASN A 530 -7.84 -2.72 9.92
N TYR A 531 -8.09 -1.67 10.68
CA TYR A 531 -7.35 -1.31 11.88
C TYR A 531 -8.15 -1.65 13.12
N ILE A 532 -7.49 -2.30 14.09
CA ILE A 532 -7.97 -2.49 15.46
C ILE A 532 -7.07 -1.67 16.36
N LEU A 533 -7.62 -0.60 16.92
CA LEU A 533 -6.92 0.31 17.82
C LEU A 533 -7.30 -0.03 19.25
N ALA A 534 -6.42 -0.73 19.92
CA ALA A 534 -6.56 -1.03 21.34
C ALA A 534 -5.57 -0.18 22.16
N SER A 535 -5.50 -0.38 23.46
CA SER A 535 -4.71 0.50 24.32
C SER A 535 -5.08 1.97 24.12
N ASN A 536 -6.38 2.25 24.12
CA ASN A 536 -6.95 3.55 23.80
C ASN A 536 -6.60 4.63 24.85
N VAL A 537 -6.80 5.87 24.51
CA VAL A 537 -6.39 7.04 25.32
C VAL A 537 -6.87 7.00 26.78
N TRP A 538 -8.03 6.42 27.05
CA TRP A 538 -8.63 6.35 28.38
C TRP A 538 -8.10 5.21 29.26
N GLN A 539 -7.23 4.36 28.72
CA GLN A 539 -6.75 3.13 29.35
C GLN A 539 -5.22 3.07 29.45
N GLN A 540 -4.56 4.22 29.48
CA GLN A 540 -3.10 4.36 29.53
C GLN A 540 -2.57 4.94 30.83
N ASP A 541 -3.28 4.73 31.93
CA ASP A 541 -2.92 5.22 33.26
C ASP A 541 -1.55 4.73 33.73
N HIS A 542 -1.14 3.52 33.35
CA HIS A 542 0.17 2.95 33.66
C HIS A 542 1.32 3.49 32.77
N ASN A 543 1.05 3.93 31.53
CA ASN A 543 2.04 4.52 30.61
C ASN A 543 1.97 6.07 30.63
N GLY A 544 0.85 6.65 31.00
CA GLY A 544 0.61 8.08 31.04
C GLY A 544 0.48 8.72 29.66
N PHE A 545 0.63 10.04 29.61
CA PHE A 545 0.33 10.87 28.44
C PHE A 545 1.15 10.52 27.18
N THR A 546 2.31 9.87 27.32
CA THR A 546 3.14 9.46 26.18
C THR A 546 2.45 8.43 25.28
N HIS A 547 1.40 7.78 25.77
CA HIS A 547 0.60 6.77 25.06
C HIS A 547 -0.86 7.23 24.85
N GLN A 548 -1.10 8.53 24.88
CA GLN A 548 -2.46 9.11 24.83
C GLN A 548 -2.58 10.07 23.63
N ASP A 549 -2.98 9.57 22.48
CA ASP A 549 -3.29 10.40 21.30
C ASP A 549 -4.36 9.72 20.43
N PRO A 550 -5.61 10.21 20.40
CA PRO A 550 -6.66 9.70 19.52
C PRO A 550 -6.68 10.37 18.13
N GLY A 551 -5.68 11.19 17.78
CA GLY A 551 -5.69 12.07 16.62
C GLY A 551 -5.69 11.35 15.25
N PHE A 552 -5.50 10.03 15.19
CA PHE A 552 -5.67 9.28 13.95
C PHE A 552 -7.11 9.35 13.43
N LEU A 553 -8.12 9.36 14.32
CA LEU A 553 -9.53 9.47 13.93
C LEU A 553 -9.83 10.76 13.17
N ASP A 554 -9.19 11.88 13.56
CA ASP A 554 -9.31 13.16 12.84
C ASP A 554 -8.78 13.04 11.40
N HIS A 555 -7.67 12.33 11.22
CA HIS A 555 -7.08 12.12 9.90
C HIS A 555 -7.96 11.23 9.03
N VAL A 556 -8.52 10.15 9.59
CA VAL A 556 -9.45 9.25 8.89
C VAL A 556 -10.72 9.99 8.46
N ALA A 557 -11.31 10.81 9.35
CA ALA A 557 -12.53 11.55 9.07
C ALA A 557 -12.40 12.51 7.86
N ASN A 558 -11.19 12.96 7.55
CA ASN A 558 -10.90 13.85 6.42
C ASN A 558 -10.70 13.13 5.07
N LYS A 559 -10.82 11.81 5.01
CA LYS A 559 -10.72 11.05 3.76
C LYS A 559 -12.07 10.94 3.05
N LYS A 560 -12.06 10.43 1.82
CA LYS A 560 -13.29 10.22 1.05
C LYS A 560 -14.25 9.30 1.81
N ALA A 561 -15.45 9.79 1.99
CA ALA A 561 -16.55 9.09 2.66
C ALA A 561 -16.86 7.71 2.07
N ASP A 562 -16.62 7.54 0.75
CA ASP A 562 -16.89 6.27 0.05
C ASP A 562 -15.98 5.13 0.52
N VAL A 563 -14.80 5.44 1.07
CA VAL A 563 -13.79 4.40 1.38
C VAL A 563 -13.47 4.28 2.87
N VAL A 564 -13.86 5.22 3.74
CA VAL A 564 -13.52 5.15 5.17
C VAL A 564 -14.72 4.86 6.05
N ARG A 565 -14.49 4.09 7.13
CA ARG A 565 -15.47 3.75 8.17
C ARG A 565 -14.79 3.79 9.54
N MET A 566 -15.48 4.30 10.55
CA MET A 566 -14.99 4.36 11.93
C MET A 566 -16.03 3.81 12.89
N TYR A 567 -15.67 2.81 13.67
CA TYR A 567 -16.53 2.15 14.63
C TYR A 567 -15.92 2.24 16.03
N LEU A 568 -16.73 2.64 16.99
CA LEU A 568 -16.36 2.75 18.40
C LEU A 568 -17.36 1.92 19.25
N PRO A 569 -17.26 0.59 19.22
CA PRO A 569 -18.17 -0.28 19.94
C PRO A 569 -18.07 -0.06 21.45
N PRO A 570 -19.23 0.00 22.17
CA PRO A 570 -19.27 0.25 23.60
C PRO A 570 -19.04 -0.99 24.47
N ASP A 571 -19.06 -2.19 23.89
CA ASP A 571 -18.90 -3.48 24.56
C ASP A 571 -18.42 -4.61 23.62
N ALA A 572 -18.11 -5.78 24.19
CA ALA A 572 -17.60 -6.94 23.46
C ALA A 572 -18.57 -7.47 22.41
N ASN A 573 -19.87 -7.50 22.68
CA ASN A 573 -20.86 -8.02 21.72
C ASN A 573 -20.98 -7.09 20.50
N CYS A 574 -20.91 -5.80 20.71
CA CYS A 574 -20.84 -4.81 19.61
C CYS A 574 -19.51 -4.94 18.86
N LEU A 575 -18.38 -5.13 19.55
CA LEU A 575 -17.07 -5.32 18.91
C LEU A 575 -17.06 -6.55 18.00
N LEU A 576 -17.58 -7.68 18.44
CA LEU A 576 -17.71 -8.90 17.63
C LEU A 576 -18.53 -8.65 16.35
N SER A 577 -19.66 -7.95 16.48
CA SER A 577 -20.53 -7.62 15.33
C SER A 577 -19.84 -6.69 14.32
N CYS A 578 -19.19 -5.62 14.81
CA CYS A 578 -18.46 -4.69 13.95
C CYS A 578 -17.27 -5.36 13.26
N PHE A 579 -16.48 -6.14 14.01
CA PHE A 579 -15.29 -6.78 13.47
C PHE A 579 -15.63 -7.83 12.41
N ASP A 580 -16.63 -8.69 12.66
CA ASP A 580 -17.09 -9.69 11.67
C ASP A 580 -17.54 -9.03 10.37
N HIS A 581 -18.25 -7.90 10.46
CA HIS A 581 -18.61 -7.10 9.30
C HIS A 581 -17.38 -6.56 8.56
N CYS A 582 -16.44 -5.95 9.27
CA CYS A 582 -15.26 -5.30 8.70
C CYS A 582 -14.35 -6.28 7.96
N ILE A 583 -14.04 -7.45 8.56
CA ILE A 583 -13.12 -8.41 7.94
C ILE A 583 -13.67 -9.10 6.69
N LYS A 584 -14.99 -9.03 6.47
CA LYS A 584 -15.68 -9.52 5.27
C LYS A 584 -15.90 -8.45 4.23
N SER A 585 -15.73 -7.18 4.59
CA SER A 585 -15.95 -6.05 3.70
C SER A 585 -14.84 -5.93 2.64
N ARG A 586 -15.12 -5.20 1.58
CA ARG A 586 -14.20 -4.99 0.45
C ARG A 586 -14.10 -3.50 0.14
N ASN A 587 -12.92 -3.08 -0.31
CA ASN A 587 -12.61 -1.72 -0.77
C ASN A 587 -12.81 -0.61 0.28
N TYR A 588 -12.76 -0.96 1.57
CA TYR A 588 -12.83 0.03 2.65
C TYR A 588 -11.53 0.10 3.44
N VAL A 589 -11.36 1.21 4.11
CA VAL A 589 -10.50 1.32 5.29
C VAL A 589 -11.43 1.40 6.50
N ASN A 590 -11.40 0.39 7.33
CA ASN A 590 -12.19 0.32 8.56
C ASN A 590 -11.27 0.59 9.75
N VAL A 591 -11.70 1.47 10.64
CA VAL A 591 -11.01 1.75 11.90
C VAL A 591 -11.95 1.39 13.05
N ILE A 592 -11.52 0.49 13.93
CA ILE A 592 -12.26 0.06 15.10
C ILE A 592 -11.44 0.42 16.34
N VAL A 593 -12.01 1.22 17.25
CA VAL A 593 -11.41 1.51 18.55
C VAL A 593 -12.05 0.60 19.60
N ALA A 594 -11.24 -0.18 20.31
CA ALA A 594 -11.71 -1.21 21.23
C ALA A 594 -11.05 -1.14 22.61
N SER A 595 -11.67 -1.77 23.59
CA SER A 595 -11.18 -1.85 24.96
C SER A 595 -10.42 -3.15 25.21
N LYS A 596 -9.22 -3.06 25.83
CA LYS A 596 -8.45 -4.24 26.28
C LYS A 596 -8.54 -4.52 27.77
N HIS A 597 -9.05 -3.59 28.55
CA HIS A 597 -9.25 -3.74 30.00
C HIS A 597 -10.66 -4.19 30.33
N PRO A 598 -10.90 -4.78 31.52
CA PRO A 598 -12.25 -5.12 31.95
C PRO A 598 -13.16 -3.90 31.94
N ARG A 599 -14.33 -4.03 31.33
CA ARG A 599 -15.39 -3.02 31.23
C ARG A 599 -16.75 -3.67 31.40
N GLN A 600 -17.70 -2.89 31.93
CA GLN A 600 -19.11 -3.27 31.99
C GLN A 600 -19.63 -3.54 30.58
N GLN A 601 -20.48 -4.55 30.48
CA GLN A 601 -21.12 -4.93 29.23
C GLN A 601 -22.59 -4.52 29.25
N TRP A 602 -23.07 -4.00 28.12
CA TRP A 602 -24.35 -3.28 28.10
C TRP A 602 -25.47 -4.02 27.37
N LEU A 603 -25.17 -4.66 26.23
CA LEU A 603 -26.14 -5.22 25.32
C LEU A 603 -26.02 -6.73 25.23
N THR A 604 -27.18 -7.43 25.17
CA THR A 604 -27.19 -8.83 24.73
C THR A 604 -26.69 -8.91 23.28
N MET A 605 -26.25 -10.07 22.82
CA MET A 605 -25.79 -10.23 21.42
C MET A 605 -26.87 -9.84 20.41
N GLU A 606 -28.15 -10.17 20.65
CA GLU A 606 -29.25 -9.77 19.76
C GLU A 606 -29.42 -8.24 19.69
N GLN A 607 -29.36 -7.58 20.84
CA GLN A 607 -29.41 -6.11 20.91
C GLN A 607 -28.20 -5.47 20.26
N ALA A 608 -27.00 -6.03 20.45
CA ALA A 608 -25.76 -5.54 19.86
C ALA A 608 -25.79 -5.64 18.32
N VAL A 609 -26.23 -6.78 17.77
CA VAL A 609 -26.39 -6.94 16.31
C VAL A 609 -27.33 -5.90 15.73
N LYS A 610 -28.49 -5.70 16.39
CA LYS A 610 -29.46 -4.67 15.96
C LYS A 610 -28.84 -3.26 16.01
N HIS A 611 -28.19 -2.93 17.13
CA HIS A 611 -27.58 -1.62 17.37
C HIS A 611 -26.46 -1.33 16.38
N CYS A 612 -25.55 -2.28 16.14
CA CYS A 612 -24.47 -2.14 15.19
C CYS A 612 -24.95 -2.06 13.74
N THR A 613 -26.03 -2.78 13.40
CA THR A 613 -26.63 -2.68 12.06
C THR A 613 -27.21 -1.30 11.81
N GLN A 614 -27.79 -0.67 12.85
CA GLN A 614 -28.27 0.70 12.78
C GLN A 614 -27.12 1.73 12.87
N GLY A 615 -26.03 1.38 13.55
CA GLY A 615 -24.85 2.20 13.78
C GLY A 615 -25.01 3.29 14.85
N ILE A 616 -26.25 3.63 15.23
CA ILE A 616 -26.63 4.60 16.23
C ILE A 616 -28.02 4.26 16.78
N GLY A 617 -28.32 4.60 18.02
CA GLY A 617 -29.66 4.38 18.54
C GLY A 617 -29.90 4.92 19.95
N ILE A 618 -31.20 5.11 20.26
CA ILE A 618 -31.64 5.47 21.59
C ILE A 618 -31.59 4.24 22.49
N TRP A 619 -30.91 4.35 23.63
CA TRP A 619 -30.94 3.34 24.67
C TRP A 619 -32.08 3.57 25.66
N SER A 620 -33.25 3.03 25.32
CA SER A 620 -34.49 3.24 26.10
C SER A 620 -34.39 2.78 27.56
N TRP A 621 -33.57 1.75 27.84
CA TRP A 621 -33.34 1.28 29.20
C TRP A 621 -32.52 2.26 30.06
N ALA A 622 -31.71 3.12 29.44
CA ALA A 622 -30.95 4.17 30.11
C ALA A 622 -31.70 5.53 30.12
N SER A 623 -32.64 5.74 29.21
CA SER A 623 -33.45 6.92 29.06
C SER A 623 -34.65 6.94 30.07
N ASN A 624 -35.23 8.13 30.35
CA ASN A 624 -36.46 8.26 31.12
C ASN A 624 -37.49 9.17 30.44
N ASP A 625 -37.26 9.51 29.14
CA ASP A 625 -38.20 10.35 28.34
C ASP A 625 -39.44 9.56 27.90
N GLN A 626 -39.44 8.21 28.04
CA GLN A 626 -40.58 7.31 27.68
C GLN A 626 -41.02 7.45 26.22
N GLY A 627 -40.12 7.90 25.33
CA GLY A 627 -40.42 8.16 23.91
C GLY A 627 -41.07 9.52 23.66
N GLU A 628 -41.26 10.37 24.69
CA GLU A 628 -41.67 11.76 24.56
C GLU A 628 -40.43 12.65 24.21
N GLU A 629 -40.71 13.94 24.01
CA GLU A 629 -39.63 14.90 23.81
C GLU A 629 -38.79 15.05 25.09
N PRO A 630 -37.47 14.83 25.05
CA PRO A 630 -36.61 14.99 26.22
C PRO A 630 -36.35 16.47 26.54
N ASP A 631 -35.90 16.75 27.75
CA ASP A 631 -35.36 18.06 28.15
C ASP A 631 -33.87 18.18 27.73
N VAL A 632 -33.17 17.07 27.69
CA VAL A 632 -31.74 16.97 27.29
C VAL A 632 -31.45 15.65 26.64
N VAL A 633 -30.56 15.65 25.62
CA VAL A 633 -29.99 14.46 25.02
C VAL A 633 -28.59 14.24 25.57
N MET A 634 -28.35 13.09 26.19
CA MET A 634 -27.03 12.62 26.62
C MET A 634 -26.52 11.61 25.63
N ALA A 635 -25.59 12.02 24.78
CA ALA A 635 -25.03 11.16 23.73
C ALA A 635 -23.61 10.70 24.04
N CYS A 636 -23.24 9.54 23.58
CA CYS A 636 -21.92 8.96 23.81
C CYS A 636 -21.42 8.13 22.63
N CYS A 637 -20.07 8.12 22.43
CA CYS A 637 -19.39 7.34 21.40
C CYS A 637 -18.04 6.84 21.93
N GLY A 638 -17.86 5.52 21.97
CA GLY A 638 -16.71 4.84 22.56
C GLY A 638 -16.99 4.21 23.93
N ASP A 639 -16.13 3.34 24.41
CA ASP A 639 -16.31 2.55 25.64
C ASP A 639 -16.38 3.42 26.92
N THR A 640 -15.32 4.16 27.21
CA THR A 640 -15.24 5.02 28.41
C THR A 640 -16.25 6.17 28.36
N PRO A 641 -16.42 6.92 27.24
CA PRO A 641 -17.48 7.91 27.14
C PRO A 641 -18.89 7.34 27.40
N THR A 642 -19.14 6.10 26.99
CA THR A 642 -20.42 5.42 27.27
C THR A 642 -20.60 5.16 28.76
N LEU A 643 -19.57 4.59 29.43
CA LEU A 643 -19.60 4.36 30.87
C LEU A 643 -19.85 5.63 31.64
N GLU A 644 -19.10 6.69 31.35
CA GLU A 644 -19.21 7.97 32.07
C GLU A 644 -20.54 8.68 31.82
N THR A 645 -21.06 8.59 30.58
CA THR A 645 -22.39 9.12 30.25
C THR A 645 -23.49 8.42 31.07
N LEU A 646 -23.43 7.08 31.14
CA LEU A 646 -24.42 6.32 31.93
C LEU A 646 -24.31 6.59 33.42
N ALA A 647 -23.11 6.78 33.96
CA ALA A 647 -22.89 7.21 35.34
C ALA A 647 -23.49 8.61 35.60
N ALA A 648 -23.23 9.55 34.71
CA ALA A 648 -23.80 10.91 34.81
C ALA A 648 -25.32 10.88 34.73
N VAL A 649 -25.90 10.11 33.81
CA VAL A 649 -27.36 9.95 33.70
C VAL A 649 -27.97 9.35 34.98
N SER A 650 -27.30 8.36 35.58
CA SER A 650 -27.72 7.75 36.84
C SER A 650 -27.78 8.81 37.99
N ILE A 651 -26.78 9.68 38.06
CA ILE A 651 -26.73 10.77 39.07
C ILE A 651 -27.81 11.77 38.75
N LEU A 652 -27.97 12.24 37.52
CA LEU A 652 -28.99 13.22 37.14
C LEU A 652 -30.42 12.73 37.45
N ARG A 653 -30.72 11.48 37.13
CA ARG A 653 -32.03 10.87 37.42
C ARG A 653 -32.32 10.80 38.92
N LYS A 654 -31.31 10.70 39.77
CA LYS A 654 -31.45 10.70 41.23
C LYS A 654 -31.64 12.11 41.78
N GLU A 655 -30.85 13.08 41.30
CA GLU A 655 -30.83 14.45 41.81
C GLU A 655 -31.92 15.35 41.19
N LEU A 656 -32.32 15.05 39.93
CA LEU A 656 -33.31 15.77 39.15
C LEU A 656 -34.33 14.80 38.53
N PRO A 657 -35.19 14.15 39.32
CA PRO A 657 -36.04 13.04 38.86
C PRO A 657 -37.10 13.46 37.81
N GLU A 658 -37.47 14.75 37.74
CA GLU A 658 -38.36 15.31 36.71
C GLU A 658 -37.69 15.61 35.37
N LEU A 659 -36.35 15.62 35.30
CA LEU A 659 -35.62 15.89 34.06
C LEU A 659 -35.77 14.70 33.13
N LYS A 660 -36.35 14.94 31.94
CA LYS A 660 -36.45 13.92 30.86
C LYS A 660 -35.16 13.83 30.09
N ILE A 661 -34.48 12.71 30.23
CA ILE A 661 -33.18 12.46 29.60
C ILE A 661 -33.33 11.37 28.54
N ARG A 662 -32.86 11.64 27.32
CA ARG A 662 -32.68 10.66 26.26
C ARG A 662 -31.20 10.30 26.18
N VAL A 663 -30.90 9.00 26.18
CA VAL A 663 -29.53 8.51 25.99
C VAL A 663 -29.39 7.97 24.55
N VAL A 664 -28.42 8.49 23.81
CA VAL A 664 -28.09 8.07 22.45
C VAL A 664 -26.67 7.52 22.42
N ASN A 665 -26.50 6.27 21.97
CA ASN A 665 -25.17 5.70 21.76
C ASN A 665 -24.86 5.62 20.27
N VAL A 666 -23.63 5.99 19.92
CA VAL A 666 -23.08 5.98 18.55
C VAL A 666 -22.01 4.91 18.47
N VAL A 667 -22.17 3.93 17.58
CA VAL A 667 -21.17 2.91 17.27
C VAL A 667 -20.44 3.28 15.98
N ASP A 668 -21.18 3.62 14.94
CA ASP A 668 -20.64 4.07 13.64
C ASP A 668 -20.60 5.60 13.65
N LEU A 669 -19.39 6.14 13.82
CA LEU A 669 -19.19 7.59 13.90
C LEU A 669 -19.65 8.29 12.61
N MET A 670 -19.61 7.62 11.47
CA MET A 670 -20.01 8.19 10.18
C MET A 670 -21.52 8.43 10.09
N LYS A 671 -22.34 7.88 11.00
CA LYS A 671 -23.78 8.18 11.13
C LYS A 671 -24.05 9.64 11.45
N LEU A 672 -23.13 10.33 12.13
CA LEU A 672 -23.29 11.74 12.45
C LEU A 672 -23.14 12.67 11.24
N GLN A 673 -22.56 12.17 10.14
CA GLN A 673 -22.47 12.93 8.88
C GLN A 673 -23.85 13.09 8.22
N PRO A 674 -24.12 14.18 7.48
CA PRO A 674 -25.26 14.23 6.60
C PRO A 674 -25.24 13.14 5.54
N HIS A 675 -26.41 12.59 5.18
CA HIS A 675 -26.50 11.56 4.12
C HIS A 675 -25.98 12.06 2.76
N THR A 676 -25.91 13.37 2.54
CA THR A 676 -25.33 13.99 1.35
C THR A 676 -23.80 13.95 1.32
N GLU A 677 -23.16 13.78 2.47
CA GLU A 677 -21.70 13.79 2.65
C GLU A 677 -21.12 12.38 2.84
N HIS A 678 -21.90 11.48 3.43
CA HIS A 678 -21.46 10.12 3.71
C HIS A 678 -22.58 9.10 3.46
N PRO A 679 -22.32 7.94 2.83
CA PRO A 679 -23.35 6.94 2.54
C PRO A 679 -24.00 6.33 3.79
N HIS A 680 -23.33 6.33 4.95
CA HIS A 680 -23.90 5.95 6.24
C HIS A 680 -24.62 7.09 6.96
N GLY A 681 -24.48 8.33 6.50
CA GLY A 681 -25.00 9.52 7.15
C GLY A 681 -26.53 9.52 7.32
N LEU A 682 -27.00 10.23 8.33
CA LEU A 682 -28.43 10.38 8.61
C LEU A 682 -29.04 11.50 7.76
N THR A 683 -30.32 11.36 7.45
CA THR A 683 -31.15 12.47 6.98
C THR A 683 -31.44 13.42 8.15
N ASP A 684 -31.83 14.66 7.84
CA ASP A 684 -32.18 15.63 8.87
C ASP A 684 -33.36 15.13 9.76
N GLU A 685 -34.33 14.41 9.15
CA GLU A 685 -35.45 13.82 9.87
C GLU A 685 -35.04 12.72 10.85
N GLU A 686 -34.13 11.83 10.39
CA GLU A 686 -33.56 10.77 11.23
C GLU A 686 -32.72 11.35 12.36
N TYR A 687 -31.93 12.38 12.07
CA TYR A 687 -31.12 13.08 13.07
C TYR A 687 -32.02 13.76 14.12
N ASP A 688 -33.03 14.52 13.69
CA ASP A 688 -33.98 15.19 14.58
C ASP A 688 -34.77 14.19 15.44
N GLY A 689 -35.08 13.01 14.91
CA GLY A 689 -35.70 11.92 15.65
C GLY A 689 -34.87 11.40 16.81
N LEU A 690 -33.56 11.40 16.69
CA LEU A 690 -32.61 10.98 17.73
C LEU A 690 -32.25 12.11 18.69
N PHE A 691 -31.85 13.27 18.14
CA PHE A 691 -31.21 14.36 18.86
C PHE A 691 -32.14 15.55 19.16
N THR A 692 -33.35 15.57 18.58
CA THR A 692 -34.29 16.69 18.60
C THR A 692 -33.80 17.91 17.79
N LYS A 693 -34.64 18.94 17.66
CA LYS A 693 -34.31 20.16 16.91
C LYS A 693 -33.70 21.26 17.76
N ASP A 694 -34.09 21.33 19.03
CA ASP A 694 -33.88 22.51 19.87
C ASP A 694 -33.50 22.21 21.33
N LYS A 695 -33.33 20.93 21.68
CA LYS A 695 -32.92 20.55 23.03
C LYS A 695 -31.40 20.51 23.16
N PRO A 696 -30.88 20.81 24.36
CA PRO A 696 -29.44 20.68 24.61
C PRO A 696 -28.94 19.23 24.35
N ILE A 697 -27.80 19.12 23.70
CA ILE A 697 -27.10 17.86 23.47
C ILE A 697 -25.77 17.91 24.21
N ILE A 698 -25.54 16.96 25.10
CA ILE A 698 -24.24 16.73 25.73
C ILE A 698 -23.67 15.47 25.09
N PHE A 699 -22.61 15.63 24.32
CA PHE A 699 -21.98 14.53 23.57
C PHE A 699 -20.60 14.19 24.12
N ALA A 700 -20.48 13.05 24.78
CA ALA A 700 -19.21 12.50 25.23
C ALA A 700 -18.59 11.64 24.12
N TYR A 701 -17.47 12.09 23.59
CA TYR A 701 -16.79 11.46 22.45
C TYR A 701 -15.38 11.03 22.83
N HIS A 702 -14.94 9.92 22.26
CA HIS A 702 -13.66 9.30 22.53
C HIS A 702 -12.44 10.15 22.10
N GLY A 703 -12.55 10.90 21.01
CA GLY A 703 -11.45 11.62 20.36
C GLY A 703 -11.48 13.13 20.52
N TYR A 704 -10.73 13.82 19.69
CA TYR A 704 -10.76 15.26 19.57
C TYR A 704 -12.08 15.74 18.91
N PRO A 705 -12.51 17.00 19.12
CA PRO A 705 -13.82 17.45 18.65
C PRO A 705 -13.95 17.54 17.12
N THR A 706 -12.85 17.62 16.36
CA THR A 706 -12.89 17.87 14.91
C THR A 706 -13.79 16.90 14.14
N PRO A 707 -13.73 15.57 14.32
CA PRO A 707 -14.55 14.63 13.57
C PRO A 707 -16.06 14.80 13.79
N VAL A 708 -16.46 15.41 14.90
CA VAL A 708 -17.88 15.64 15.24
C VAL A 708 -18.33 17.07 15.03
N SER A 709 -17.42 18.06 15.02
CA SER A 709 -17.74 19.48 14.87
C SER A 709 -18.27 19.86 13.48
N TYR A 710 -17.99 19.06 12.46
CA TYR A 710 -18.41 19.27 11.07
C TYR A 710 -19.50 18.27 10.62
N THR A 711 -20.23 17.73 11.58
CA THR A 711 -21.39 16.85 11.35
C THR A 711 -22.69 17.63 11.54
N HIS A 712 -23.83 16.94 11.64
CA HIS A 712 -25.10 17.55 12.08
C HIS A 712 -24.98 18.24 13.44
N LEU A 713 -24.08 17.77 14.33
CA LEU A 713 -23.86 18.40 15.66
C LEU A 713 -23.29 19.82 15.61
N ARG A 714 -22.78 20.27 14.47
CA ARG A 714 -22.22 21.63 14.28
C ARG A 714 -23.25 22.78 14.52
N ALA A 715 -24.49 22.45 14.68
CA ALA A 715 -25.59 23.39 14.43
C ALA A 715 -25.64 24.62 15.33
N HIS A 716 -25.01 24.66 16.50
CA HIS A 716 -25.13 25.80 17.42
C HIS A 716 -23.87 26.13 18.22
N GLU A 717 -22.76 25.47 17.94
CA GLU A 717 -21.51 25.82 18.62
C GLU A 717 -20.74 26.85 17.81
N THR A 718 -20.80 28.09 18.27
CA THR A 718 -19.81 29.08 17.89
C THR A 718 -18.59 28.91 18.77
N SER A 719 -17.40 29.18 18.25
CA SER A 719 -16.15 29.18 19.02
C SER A 719 -16.15 30.10 20.23
N GLN A 720 -17.21 30.87 20.44
CA GLN A 720 -17.44 31.74 21.58
C GLN A 720 -18.11 31.00 22.75
N ASP A 721 -18.73 29.84 22.51
CA ASP A 721 -19.40 29.06 23.55
C ASP A 721 -18.48 28.04 24.23
N LEU A 722 -17.21 27.95 23.75
CA LEU A 722 -16.18 27.06 24.25
C LEU A 722 -15.12 27.74 25.17
N VAL A 723 -15.40 28.95 25.69
CA VAL A 723 -14.53 29.67 26.64
C VAL A 723 -15.12 29.68 28.04
#